data_7f79d3352cb78741e945594661f8a972
#
_entry.id   7f79d3352cb78741e945594661f8a972
#
_cell.length_a   1.000
_cell.length_b   1.000
_cell.length_c   1.000
_cell.angle_alpha   90.00
_cell.angle_beta   90.00
_cell.angle_gamma   90.00
#
_symmetry.space_group_name_H-M   'P 1'
#
loop_
_entity.id
_entity.type
_entity.pdbx_description
1 polymer ?
#
loop_
_entity_poly.entity_id
_entity_poly.type
_entity_poly.pdbx_seq_one_letter_code
_entity_poly.pdbx_strand_id
1 'polypeptide(L)'
;MESGVDPSASPEVLDVTGFAVDIPGGLTVTGDAVTVSIRFRDAEAQRAAVDAVSALGTVTAVTRSLPTIVVQAPPSAFPALAALPGAVAVDPALRPDIGGDEPDGTTAVPRADASANDAAASAAAGGSCRQIPVDADPVLRSDEARQRFGVDGAGVTVGVISDSFDRSSDAATTPTQDIALGSLPGPGNPCGYTTAVTVLTEGDDDNEDEGRAMLQNVHGIAPGARLMFTAAGTTQATFADAIRDLRANGADVIVDDVAMFGETVYQRGIVADAVTDVVADGATYLSAAGNYASTGEAGGTSAGTFTSSWESETFTGMPCPQAVIDATKSAADEVDCMNFAPDGEANAELRVKIRTFGAHARAVTHWAVPAYAVDVAVLPVVLDGEGKVIAVGARFEEGMPAAIAYWETGAKDEDYKTSDYRFALVRTDKQKDVRTKLTLPIRRSGVLELQYPTWPAGVTVGPVVFGHSTDPAAISVGAADVQAPGLLRNFSSAGPATYLFAPVTADGKPSERLPVPQVTSKPDIVSVDGVRTSFFTAEGNPPGIYRFSGTSSAAPTAAGVAALVRAVAGPDATAESARSALSGSGRPIDGPPGYTGPVDANVIGSGLIDAVAALAAVAPPTPTPTPTPEPTPTPEPTPVPTTTTTPTPTASPAPAGGGQLPRTGSDASSALALAMLGAGAVAAGVVAVVRRRVRARR
;
A
#
# COMPACT_ATOMS: atom_id res chain seq x y z
N MET A 1 -38.66 10.84 9.03
CA MET A 1 -38.23 11.88 9.98
C MET A 1 -37.27 12.74 9.22
N GLU A 2 -37.59 14.00 9.06
CA GLU A 2 -36.76 14.96 8.31
C GLU A 2 -35.38 15.08 8.96
N SER A 3 -34.35 15.17 8.13
CA SER A 3 -32.94 15.30 8.53
C SER A 3 -32.77 16.50 9.46
N GLY A 4 -32.30 16.25 10.69
CA GLY A 4 -32.13 17.28 11.72
C GLY A 4 -30.91 18.19 11.54
N VAL A 5 -30.54 18.53 10.32
CA VAL A 5 -29.60 19.63 10.05
C VAL A 5 -30.45 20.90 10.02
N ASP A 6 -30.28 21.74 11.04
CA ASP A 6 -30.87 23.07 11.08
C ASP A 6 -30.32 23.90 9.90
N PRO A 7 -31.13 24.24 8.87
CA PRO A 7 -30.64 24.99 7.72
C PRO A 7 -30.23 26.44 8.09
N SER A 8 -30.40 26.85 9.33
CA SER A 8 -29.99 28.16 9.87
C SER A 8 -28.70 28.09 10.70
N ALA A 9 -28.14 26.92 10.96
CA ALA A 9 -26.86 26.79 11.63
C ALA A 9 -25.75 27.33 10.70
N SER A 10 -24.89 28.19 11.21
CA SER A 10 -23.70 28.62 10.48
C SER A 10 -22.81 27.41 10.25
N PRO A 11 -22.25 27.25 9.05
CA PRO A 11 -21.29 26.15 8.78
C PRO A 11 -20.17 26.15 9.81
N GLU A 12 -19.83 24.98 10.32
CA GLU A 12 -18.71 24.83 11.22
C GLU A 12 -17.41 25.02 10.43
N VAL A 13 -16.55 25.91 10.90
CA VAL A 13 -15.18 26.07 10.40
C VAL A 13 -14.29 25.37 11.41
N LEU A 14 -13.71 24.24 11.02
CA LEU A 14 -12.81 23.52 11.90
C LEU A 14 -11.54 24.34 12.17
N ASP A 15 -11.10 24.34 13.43
CA ASP A 15 -9.86 25.00 13.84
C ASP A 15 -8.65 24.23 13.30
N VAL A 16 -7.88 24.86 12.43
CA VAL A 16 -6.66 24.26 11.85
C VAL A 16 -5.44 24.37 12.77
N THR A 17 -5.58 25.02 13.94
CA THR A 17 -4.48 25.22 14.90
C THR A 17 -4.21 23.95 15.70
N GLY A 18 -3.44 23.06 15.39
CA GLY A 18 -3.17 21.81 16.13
C GLY A 18 -2.89 20.67 15.20
N PHE A 19 -3.01 20.91 13.88
CA PHE A 19 -2.59 19.96 12.87
C PHE A 19 -1.12 20.17 12.55
N ALA A 20 -0.39 19.08 12.37
CA ALA A 20 0.96 19.12 11.83
C ALA A 20 0.93 19.59 10.38
N VAL A 21 2.00 20.20 9.91
CA VAL A 21 2.11 20.81 8.58
C VAL A 21 3.14 20.04 7.75
N ASP A 22 2.86 19.85 6.47
CA ASP A 22 3.76 19.25 5.47
C ASP A 22 4.32 17.86 5.84
N ILE A 23 3.50 17.07 6.53
CA ILE A 23 3.78 15.64 6.79
C ILE A 23 2.62 14.77 6.30
N PRO A 24 2.82 13.48 6.04
CA PRO A 24 1.72 12.57 5.72
C PRO A 24 0.62 12.60 6.79
N GLY A 25 -0.63 12.77 6.37
CA GLY A 25 -1.77 12.99 7.26
C GLY A 25 -1.88 14.38 7.87
N GLY A 26 -0.97 15.31 7.59
CA GLY A 26 -1.01 16.69 8.04
C GLY A 26 -1.58 17.66 6.99
N LEU A 27 -1.55 18.96 7.32
CA LEU A 27 -2.00 20.03 6.42
C LEU A 27 -0.99 20.26 5.29
N THR A 28 -1.48 20.59 4.11
CA THR A 28 -0.68 21.18 3.02
C THR A 28 -0.72 22.69 3.15
N VAL A 29 0.46 23.32 3.28
CA VAL A 29 0.62 24.78 3.40
C VAL A 29 1.52 25.30 2.28
N THR A 30 1.03 26.26 1.49
CA THR A 30 1.80 26.93 0.44
C THR A 30 1.86 28.42 0.73
N GLY A 31 2.99 28.89 1.23
CA GLY A 31 3.14 30.25 1.73
C GLY A 31 2.30 30.50 2.98
N ASP A 32 1.27 31.35 2.88
CA ASP A 32 0.27 31.63 3.92
C ASP A 32 -1.08 30.95 3.65
N ALA A 33 -1.20 30.19 2.57
CA ALA A 33 -2.42 29.47 2.21
C ALA A 33 -2.40 28.04 2.71
N VAL A 34 -3.54 27.60 3.25
CA VAL A 34 -3.81 26.22 3.68
C VAL A 34 -4.78 25.59 2.71
N THR A 35 -4.55 24.33 2.36
CA THR A 35 -5.50 23.57 1.55
C THR A 35 -6.67 23.13 2.41
N VAL A 36 -7.87 23.52 2.02
CA VAL A 36 -9.14 23.15 2.68
C VAL A 36 -10.15 22.64 1.65
N SER A 37 -11.10 21.86 2.12
CA SER A 37 -12.23 21.40 1.34
C SER A 37 -13.51 22.08 1.80
N ILE A 38 -14.32 22.54 0.86
CA ILE A 38 -15.64 23.14 1.12
C ILE A 38 -16.67 22.15 0.64
N ARG A 39 -17.46 21.58 1.55
CA ARG A 39 -18.58 20.71 1.20
C ARG A 39 -19.83 21.54 1.02
N PHE A 40 -20.55 21.28 -0.06
CA PHE A 40 -21.82 21.91 -0.39
C PHE A 40 -22.97 20.92 -0.20
N ARG A 41 -24.19 21.43 0.02
CA ARG A 41 -25.39 20.62 0.21
C ARG A 41 -25.75 19.74 -1.01
N ASP A 42 -25.38 20.19 -2.22
CA ASP A 42 -25.63 19.51 -3.48
C ASP A 42 -24.72 20.04 -4.61
N ALA A 43 -24.69 19.33 -5.72
CA ALA A 43 -23.86 19.67 -6.87
C ALA A 43 -24.29 20.97 -7.60
N GLU A 44 -25.52 21.45 -7.42
CA GLU A 44 -25.97 22.75 -7.98
C GLU A 44 -25.34 23.89 -7.19
N ALA A 45 -25.42 23.85 -5.86
CA ALA A 45 -24.77 24.82 -4.98
C ALA A 45 -23.23 24.84 -5.18
N GLN A 46 -22.59 23.66 -5.30
CA GLN A 46 -21.17 23.56 -5.64
C GLN A 46 -20.83 24.29 -6.93
N ARG A 47 -21.52 23.97 -8.02
CA ARG A 47 -21.25 24.62 -9.33
C ARG A 47 -21.46 26.13 -9.29
N ALA A 48 -22.48 26.58 -8.56
CA ALA A 48 -22.78 28.04 -8.45
C ALA A 48 -21.72 28.78 -7.61
N ALA A 49 -20.97 28.07 -6.75
CA ALA A 49 -19.99 28.68 -5.86
C ALA A 49 -18.56 28.76 -6.45
N VAL A 50 -18.25 28.08 -7.55
CA VAL A 50 -16.88 27.99 -8.11
C VAL A 50 -16.22 29.36 -8.29
N ASP A 51 -16.89 30.30 -8.92
CA ASP A 51 -16.34 31.65 -9.16
C ASP A 51 -16.11 32.42 -7.85
N ALA A 52 -17.03 32.27 -6.87
CA ALA A 52 -16.90 32.91 -5.57
C ALA A 52 -15.75 32.31 -4.74
N VAL A 53 -15.56 30.99 -4.79
CA VAL A 53 -14.40 30.32 -4.16
C VAL A 53 -13.11 30.78 -4.83
N SER A 54 -13.07 30.85 -6.17
CA SER A 54 -11.89 31.29 -6.92
C SER A 54 -11.50 32.76 -6.63
N ALA A 55 -12.43 33.58 -6.16
CA ALA A 55 -12.13 34.92 -5.70
C ALA A 55 -11.50 34.99 -4.30
N LEU A 56 -11.58 33.90 -3.51
CA LEU A 56 -11.09 33.80 -2.13
C LEU A 56 -9.81 32.95 -2.01
N GLY A 57 -9.49 32.16 -3.04
CA GLY A 57 -8.32 31.30 -3.06
C GLY A 57 -8.09 30.63 -4.41
N THR A 58 -7.10 29.77 -4.51
CA THR A 58 -6.80 28.99 -5.70
C THR A 58 -7.55 27.66 -5.65
N VAL A 59 -8.55 27.47 -6.51
CA VAL A 59 -9.28 26.19 -6.63
C VAL A 59 -8.35 25.15 -7.24
N THR A 60 -8.14 24.03 -6.54
CA THR A 60 -7.31 22.91 -6.99
C THR A 60 -8.14 21.74 -7.50
N ALA A 61 -9.37 21.54 -6.97
CA ALA A 61 -10.28 20.53 -7.48
C ALA A 61 -11.75 20.91 -7.28
N VAL A 62 -12.60 20.42 -8.21
CA VAL A 62 -14.06 20.43 -8.10
C VAL A 62 -14.51 18.99 -8.29
N THR A 63 -14.96 18.35 -7.23
CA THR A 63 -15.18 16.90 -7.20
C THR A 63 -16.59 16.49 -7.64
N ARG A 64 -16.72 15.25 -8.12
CA ARG A 64 -17.96 14.65 -8.60
C ARG A 64 -18.54 13.64 -7.61
N SER A 65 -17.66 12.95 -6.90
CA SER A 65 -18.02 11.91 -5.92
C SER A 65 -18.74 12.46 -4.69
N LEU A 66 -18.41 13.67 -4.28
CA LEU A 66 -19.15 14.52 -3.33
C LEU A 66 -19.20 15.95 -3.87
N PRO A 67 -20.20 16.75 -3.52
CA PRO A 67 -20.25 18.17 -3.92
C PRO A 67 -19.25 19.00 -3.11
N THR A 68 -17.96 18.85 -3.41
CA THR A 68 -16.85 19.50 -2.70
C THR A 68 -15.97 20.30 -3.65
N ILE A 69 -15.48 21.46 -3.19
CA ILE A 69 -14.44 22.26 -3.87
C ILE A 69 -13.22 22.24 -2.94
N VAL A 70 -12.07 21.85 -3.48
CA VAL A 70 -10.77 21.94 -2.79
C VAL A 70 -10.10 23.25 -3.19
N VAL A 71 -9.65 24.03 -2.21
CA VAL A 71 -9.08 25.36 -2.42
C VAL A 71 -7.90 25.63 -1.49
N GLN A 72 -6.86 26.24 -2.03
CA GLN A 72 -5.76 26.82 -1.26
C GLN A 72 -6.13 28.27 -0.94
N ALA A 73 -6.34 28.57 0.35
CA ALA A 73 -6.77 29.87 0.82
C ALA A 73 -6.09 30.26 2.13
N PRO A 74 -5.85 31.57 2.39
CA PRO A 74 -5.36 32.02 3.67
C PRO A 74 -6.43 31.79 4.75
N PRO A 75 -6.07 31.46 6.01
CA PRO A 75 -7.04 31.22 7.10
C PRO A 75 -8.03 32.36 7.31
N SER A 76 -7.65 33.60 6.97
CA SER A 76 -8.53 34.78 7.02
C SER A 76 -9.72 34.70 6.05
N ALA A 77 -9.65 33.86 5.01
CA ALA A 77 -10.73 33.64 4.04
C ALA A 77 -11.77 32.60 4.50
N PHE A 78 -11.44 31.74 5.49
CA PHE A 78 -12.30 30.63 5.90
C PHE A 78 -13.72 31.05 6.33
N PRO A 79 -13.91 32.14 7.11
CA PRO A 79 -15.26 32.60 7.43
C PRO A 79 -16.08 33.03 6.19
N ALA A 80 -15.42 33.57 5.16
CA ALA A 80 -16.09 33.95 3.91
C ALA A 80 -16.43 32.71 3.07
N LEU A 81 -15.55 31.70 3.03
CA LEU A 81 -15.81 30.42 2.37
C LEU A 81 -17.00 29.70 3.04
N ALA A 82 -17.05 29.66 4.37
CA ALA A 82 -18.15 29.07 5.11
C ALA A 82 -19.48 29.81 4.92
N ALA A 83 -19.45 31.12 4.65
CA ALA A 83 -20.64 31.92 4.41
C ALA A 83 -21.20 31.79 3.01
N LEU A 84 -20.59 31.02 2.11
CA LEU A 84 -21.08 30.86 0.73
C LEU A 84 -22.44 30.14 0.70
N PRO A 85 -23.33 30.52 -0.19
CA PRO A 85 -24.66 29.90 -0.30
C PRO A 85 -24.54 28.38 -0.56
N GLY A 86 -25.10 27.58 0.38
CA GLY A 86 -25.11 26.13 0.26
C GLY A 86 -23.84 25.44 0.76
N ALA A 87 -22.85 26.18 1.29
CA ALA A 87 -21.75 25.58 2.03
C ALA A 87 -22.28 24.92 3.31
N VAL A 88 -21.78 23.74 3.62
CA VAL A 88 -22.16 22.92 4.79
C VAL A 88 -21.00 22.83 5.77
N ALA A 89 -19.77 22.69 5.26
CA ALA A 89 -18.57 22.60 6.07
C ALA A 89 -17.37 23.17 5.32
N VAL A 90 -16.37 23.63 6.10
CA VAL A 90 -15.01 23.95 5.60
C VAL A 90 -14.04 23.14 6.46
N ASP A 91 -13.48 22.11 5.88
CA ASP A 91 -12.64 21.13 6.54
C ASP A 91 -11.18 21.24 6.08
N PRO A 92 -10.18 20.97 6.93
CA PRO A 92 -8.80 20.82 6.48
C PRO A 92 -8.70 19.66 5.47
N ALA A 93 -8.01 19.89 4.34
CA ALA A 93 -7.65 18.82 3.44
C ALA A 93 -6.30 18.25 3.88
N LEU A 94 -6.32 17.08 4.49
CA LEU A 94 -5.12 16.42 5.01
C LEU A 94 -4.42 15.66 3.89
N ARG A 95 -3.10 15.77 3.82
CA ARG A 95 -2.29 14.95 2.90
C ARG A 95 -2.59 13.47 3.11
N PRO A 96 -2.75 12.68 2.05
CA PRO A 96 -2.83 11.23 2.20
C PRO A 96 -1.55 10.68 2.83
N ASP A 97 -1.67 9.58 3.55
CA ASP A 97 -0.51 8.81 3.99
C ASP A 97 -0.18 7.78 2.92
N ILE A 98 0.91 7.98 2.23
CA ILE A 98 1.42 7.12 1.16
C ILE A 98 2.63 6.38 1.70
N GLY A 99 2.65 5.07 1.56
CA GLY A 99 3.31 4.17 2.49
C GLY A 99 4.68 3.62 2.11
N GLY A 100 5.37 4.13 1.07
CA GLY A 100 6.51 3.43 0.45
C GLY A 100 7.88 3.61 1.06
N ASP A 101 8.03 4.38 2.11
CA ASP A 101 9.33 4.68 2.70
C ASP A 101 9.58 3.91 4.01
N GLU A 102 9.32 2.60 4.01
CA GLU A 102 9.65 1.75 5.16
C GLU A 102 11.11 1.31 5.10
N PRO A 103 11.89 1.46 6.18
CA PRO A 103 13.26 1.02 6.18
C PRO A 103 13.33 -0.48 5.98
N ASP A 104 14.28 -0.90 5.19
CA ASP A 104 14.67 -2.30 5.01
C ASP A 104 14.90 -2.92 6.40
N GLY A 105 13.97 -3.75 6.83
CA GLY A 105 13.75 -4.19 8.22
C GLY A 105 14.99 -4.48 9.03
N THR A 106 15.30 -3.58 9.93
CA THR A 106 16.40 -3.69 10.89
C THR A 106 16.00 -4.40 12.19
N THR A 107 15.13 -5.40 12.12
CA THR A 107 15.16 -6.46 13.13
C THR A 107 16.04 -7.54 12.56
N ALA A 108 17.25 -7.64 13.11
CA ALA A 108 18.28 -8.55 12.69
C ALA A 108 17.81 -10.02 12.68
N VAL A 109 17.14 -10.41 11.61
CA VAL A 109 17.39 -11.76 11.10
C VAL A 109 18.79 -11.64 10.47
N PRO A 110 19.78 -12.44 10.86
CA PRO A 110 21.08 -12.40 10.23
C PRO A 110 20.85 -12.56 8.72
N ARG A 111 21.16 -11.53 7.94
CA ARG A 111 21.15 -11.61 6.49
C ARG A 111 22.14 -12.70 6.09
N ALA A 112 21.64 -13.89 5.85
CA ALA A 112 22.42 -14.91 5.17
C ALA A 112 22.55 -14.44 3.71
N ASP A 113 23.76 -13.92 3.38
CA ASP A 113 24.22 -13.68 2.01
C ASP A 113 23.37 -12.81 1.07
N ALA A 114 22.84 -11.66 1.54
CA ALA A 114 22.24 -10.67 0.68
C ALA A 114 23.18 -10.24 -0.48
N SER A 115 24.47 -10.19 -0.22
CA SER A 115 25.50 -9.90 -1.24
C SER A 115 25.60 -10.97 -2.33
N ALA A 116 25.30 -12.23 -2.03
CA ALA A 116 25.32 -13.31 -3.01
C ALA A 116 24.10 -13.25 -3.94
N ASN A 117 22.93 -12.90 -3.40
CA ASN A 117 21.70 -12.75 -4.17
C ASN A 117 21.75 -11.50 -5.07
N ASP A 118 22.28 -10.37 -4.59
CA ASP A 118 22.48 -9.17 -5.40
C ASP A 118 23.52 -9.37 -6.50
N ALA A 119 24.59 -10.13 -6.22
CA ALA A 119 25.58 -10.47 -7.22
C ALA A 119 25.02 -11.48 -8.26
N ALA A 120 24.20 -12.44 -7.85
CA ALA A 120 23.57 -13.40 -8.77
C ALA A 120 22.53 -12.71 -9.66
N ALA A 121 21.72 -11.80 -9.11
CA ALA A 121 20.74 -11.01 -9.86
C ALA A 121 21.43 -10.02 -10.81
N SER A 122 22.56 -9.42 -10.42
CA SER A 122 23.37 -8.57 -11.30
C SER A 122 24.06 -9.37 -12.41
N ALA A 123 24.47 -10.62 -12.13
CA ALA A 123 25.06 -11.51 -13.14
C ALA A 123 24.03 -12.03 -14.16
N ALA A 124 22.77 -12.23 -13.72
CA ALA A 124 21.66 -12.58 -14.60
C ALA A 124 21.26 -11.46 -15.57
N ALA A 125 21.51 -10.19 -15.20
CA ALA A 125 21.26 -9.03 -16.06
C ALA A 125 22.23 -8.89 -17.25
N GLY A 126 23.32 -9.62 -17.27
CA GLY A 126 24.37 -9.54 -18.31
C GLY A 126 23.99 -9.88 -19.74
N GLY A 127 22.71 -10.17 -20.03
CA GLY A 127 22.13 -10.40 -21.35
C GLY A 127 20.75 -9.79 -21.51
N SER A 128 20.24 -9.09 -20.50
CA SER A 128 18.92 -8.45 -20.48
C SER A 128 18.97 -7.06 -21.13
N CYS A 129 17.92 -6.69 -21.84
CA CYS A 129 17.69 -5.33 -22.30
C CYS A 129 17.40 -4.35 -21.13
N ARG A 130 16.97 -4.83 -19.98
CA ARG A 130 16.82 -4.04 -18.74
C ARG A 130 18.15 -3.95 -18.00
N GLN A 131 18.49 -2.76 -17.51
CA GLN A 131 19.68 -2.54 -16.71
C GLN A 131 19.43 -2.83 -15.21
N ILE A 132 18.17 -2.67 -14.74
CA ILE A 132 17.78 -2.98 -13.36
C ILE A 132 17.01 -4.31 -13.38
N PRO A 133 17.50 -5.34 -12.67
CA PRO A 133 16.81 -6.63 -12.57
C PRO A 133 15.47 -6.52 -11.85
N VAL A 134 14.54 -7.39 -12.21
CA VAL A 134 13.24 -7.51 -11.55
C VAL A 134 13.36 -8.54 -10.42
N ASP A 135 13.65 -8.09 -9.21
CA ASP A 135 13.86 -8.98 -8.06
C ASP A 135 12.63 -9.82 -7.71
N ALA A 136 11.44 -9.32 -8.01
CA ALA A 136 10.18 -10.01 -7.79
C ALA A 136 10.00 -11.25 -8.70
N ASP A 137 10.61 -11.28 -9.89
CA ASP A 137 10.46 -12.36 -10.89
C ASP A 137 10.69 -13.75 -10.31
N PRO A 138 11.85 -14.06 -9.70
CA PRO A 138 12.11 -15.41 -9.19
C PRO A 138 11.22 -15.79 -7.98
N VAL A 139 10.77 -14.81 -7.20
CA VAL A 139 9.96 -15.04 -6.01
C VAL A 139 8.52 -15.32 -6.37
N LEU A 140 7.93 -14.48 -7.24
CA LEU A 140 6.56 -14.62 -7.73
C LEU A 140 6.46 -15.61 -8.90
N ARG A 141 7.59 -16.07 -9.47
CA ARG A 141 7.69 -16.92 -10.67
C ARG A 141 7.03 -16.26 -11.88
N SER A 142 7.09 -14.95 -11.98
CA SER A 142 6.45 -14.19 -13.05
C SER A 142 7.19 -14.30 -14.37
N ASP A 143 8.51 -14.44 -14.38
CA ASP A 143 9.30 -14.75 -15.57
C ASP A 143 8.98 -16.15 -16.14
N GLU A 144 8.87 -17.16 -15.27
CA GLU A 144 8.43 -18.50 -15.67
C GLU A 144 7.00 -18.46 -16.22
N ALA A 145 6.10 -17.70 -15.57
CA ALA A 145 4.72 -17.55 -16.01
C ALA A 145 4.66 -16.90 -17.40
N ARG A 146 5.38 -15.80 -17.64
CA ARG A 146 5.45 -15.15 -18.96
C ARG A 146 5.95 -16.10 -20.04
N GLN A 147 7.00 -16.86 -19.75
CA GLN A 147 7.57 -17.83 -20.70
C GLN A 147 6.59 -18.97 -20.98
N ARG A 148 6.00 -19.54 -19.93
CA ARG A 148 5.14 -20.72 -20.04
C ARG A 148 3.83 -20.45 -20.78
N PHE A 149 3.22 -19.29 -20.54
CA PHE A 149 1.91 -18.94 -21.11
C PHE A 149 2.03 -18.01 -22.33
N GLY A 150 3.25 -17.55 -22.68
CA GLY A 150 3.50 -16.70 -23.84
C GLY A 150 2.85 -15.33 -23.75
N VAL A 151 2.77 -14.75 -22.55
CA VAL A 151 2.15 -13.44 -22.27
C VAL A 151 3.12 -12.52 -21.55
N ASP A 152 2.93 -11.22 -21.74
CA ASP A 152 3.71 -10.17 -21.07
C ASP A 152 2.83 -9.02 -20.54
N GLY A 153 1.50 -9.23 -20.51
CA GLY A 153 0.52 -8.21 -20.14
C GLY A 153 -0.03 -7.40 -21.32
N ALA A 154 0.41 -7.69 -22.56
CA ALA A 154 -0.10 -6.98 -23.73
C ALA A 154 -1.63 -7.09 -23.83
N GLY A 155 -2.29 -5.98 -24.21
CA GLY A 155 -3.74 -5.89 -24.29
C GLY A 155 -4.42 -5.45 -22.98
N VAL A 156 -3.69 -5.41 -21.86
CA VAL A 156 -4.20 -4.96 -20.54
C VAL A 156 -3.68 -3.56 -20.22
N THR A 157 -4.51 -2.74 -19.57
CA THR A 157 -4.13 -1.42 -19.07
C THR A 157 -4.13 -1.43 -17.54
N VAL A 158 -3.02 -1.03 -16.93
CA VAL A 158 -2.88 -0.90 -15.48
C VAL A 158 -2.83 0.58 -15.10
N GLY A 159 -3.74 1.01 -14.24
CA GLY A 159 -3.77 2.34 -13.63
C GLY A 159 -3.18 2.31 -12.22
N VAL A 160 -2.30 3.23 -11.93
CA VAL A 160 -1.66 3.42 -10.61
C VAL A 160 -2.14 4.74 -10.01
N ILE A 161 -2.48 4.70 -8.72
CA ILE A 161 -2.81 5.89 -7.92
C ILE A 161 -1.83 5.98 -6.76
N SER A 162 -1.17 7.12 -6.60
CA SER A 162 -0.19 7.38 -5.54
C SER A 162 0.02 8.89 -5.38
N ASP A 163 1.20 9.33 -4.95
CA ASP A 163 1.56 10.74 -4.75
C ASP A 163 1.83 11.50 -6.06
N SER A 164 2.81 11.05 -6.86
CA SER A 164 3.29 11.74 -8.06
C SER A 164 4.02 10.84 -9.03
N PHE A 165 4.29 11.37 -10.24
CA PHE A 165 5.04 10.69 -11.30
C PHE A 165 6.38 11.36 -11.64
N ASP A 166 6.42 12.71 -11.72
CA ASP A 166 7.63 13.48 -12.10
C ASP A 166 7.64 14.83 -11.37
N ARG A 167 7.68 14.79 -10.03
CA ARG A 167 7.69 15.96 -9.14
C ARG A 167 8.91 16.05 -8.27
N SER A 168 9.50 14.92 -7.89
CA SER A 168 10.64 14.88 -6.99
C SER A 168 11.89 15.48 -7.63
N SER A 169 12.35 16.59 -7.08
CA SER A 169 13.61 17.22 -7.50
C SER A 169 14.86 16.45 -7.04
N ASP A 170 14.69 15.55 -6.06
CA ASP A 170 15.76 14.80 -5.42
C ASP A 170 15.85 13.34 -5.93
N ALA A 171 14.96 12.95 -6.83
CA ALA A 171 14.98 11.62 -7.44
C ALA A 171 16.31 11.39 -8.20
N ALA A 172 16.92 10.22 -7.99
CA ALA A 172 18.21 9.88 -8.63
C ALA A 172 18.10 9.76 -10.16
N THR A 173 16.90 9.50 -10.69
CA THR A 173 16.62 9.40 -12.12
C THR A 173 15.37 10.17 -12.50
N THR A 174 15.30 10.59 -13.76
CA THR A 174 14.09 11.16 -14.39
C THR A 174 13.31 10.07 -15.14
N PRO A 175 12.03 10.25 -15.48
CA PRO A 175 11.28 9.30 -16.31
C PRO A 175 11.96 8.94 -17.62
N THR A 176 12.63 9.90 -18.27
CA THR A 176 13.41 9.67 -19.51
C THR A 176 14.59 8.72 -19.29
N GLN A 177 15.28 8.87 -18.15
CA GLN A 177 16.37 7.96 -17.78
C GLN A 177 15.85 6.56 -17.44
N ASP A 178 14.69 6.46 -16.77
CA ASP A 178 14.04 5.20 -16.44
C ASP A 178 13.62 4.41 -17.68
N ILE A 179 13.14 5.11 -18.71
CA ILE A 179 12.84 4.53 -20.03
C ILE A 179 14.13 3.99 -20.66
N ALA A 180 15.23 4.76 -20.63
CA ALA A 180 16.51 4.34 -21.19
C ALA A 180 17.16 3.17 -20.43
N LEU A 181 16.86 3.02 -19.11
CA LEU A 181 17.24 1.89 -18.28
C LEU A 181 16.37 0.64 -18.52
N GLY A 182 15.25 0.77 -19.23
CA GLY A 182 14.28 -0.28 -19.44
C GLY A 182 13.34 -0.48 -18.24
N SER A 183 13.36 0.42 -17.25
CA SER A 183 12.54 0.34 -16.04
C SER A 183 11.13 0.90 -16.23
N LEU A 184 10.93 1.78 -17.22
CA LEU A 184 9.62 2.27 -17.66
C LEU A 184 9.42 2.07 -19.15
N PRO A 185 8.18 1.90 -19.63
CA PRO A 185 7.88 1.87 -21.05
C PRO A 185 7.90 3.29 -21.64
N GLY A 186 8.30 3.42 -22.90
CA GLY A 186 8.28 4.70 -23.61
C GLY A 186 9.23 4.72 -24.81
N PRO A 187 9.21 5.80 -25.60
CA PRO A 187 10.12 5.94 -26.75
C PRO A 187 11.59 5.87 -26.30
N GLY A 188 12.32 4.93 -26.88
CA GLY A 188 13.73 4.67 -26.53
C GLY A 188 13.94 3.57 -25.49
N ASN A 189 12.90 2.90 -25.01
CA ASN A 189 13.04 1.73 -24.15
C ASN A 189 13.80 0.62 -24.89
N PRO A 190 14.91 0.11 -24.32
CA PRO A 190 15.80 -0.85 -25.01
C PRO A 190 15.17 -2.24 -25.20
N CYS A 191 14.10 -2.55 -24.46
CA CYS A 191 13.35 -3.81 -24.59
C CYS A 191 12.23 -3.76 -25.62
N GLY A 192 12.00 -2.60 -26.26
CA GLY A 192 10.99 -2.43 -27.31
C GLY A 192 9.59 -2.06 -26.80
N TYR A 193 9.40 -1.83 -25.52
CA TYR A 193 8.12 -1.38 -24.95
C TYR A 193 8.00 0.14 -25.08
N THR A 194 7.51 0.62 -26.23
CA THR A 194 7.59 2.04 -26.62
C THR A 194 6.37 2.89 -26.28
N THR A 195 5.32 2.32 -25.72
CA THR A 195 4.11 3.06 -25.32
C THR A 195 4.37 3.75 -23.98
N ALA A 196 4.44 5.08 -23.98
CA ALA A 196 4.69 5.85 -22.77
C ALA A 196 3.55 5.73 -21.74
N VAL A 197 3.86 5.96 -20.47
CA VAL A 197 2.87 6.12 -19.40
C VAL A 197 1.93 7.28 -19.70
N THR A 198 0.63 7.09 -19.51
CA THR A 198 -0.38 8.16 -19.61
C THR A 198 -0.62 8.73 -18.23
N VAL A 199 -0.20 9.98 -17.98
CA VAL A 199 -0.47 10.71 -16.73
C VAL A 199 -1.78 11.47 -16.90
N LEU A 200 -2.80 11.15 -16.07
CA LEU A 200 -4.10 11.83 -16.07
C LEU A 200 -4.05 13.10 -15.21
N THR A 201 -3.57 12.95 -14.00
CA THR A 201 -3.37 14.05 -13.06
C THR A 201 -2.04 13.85 -12.35
N GLU A 202 -1.23 14.90 -12.32
CA GLU A 202 0.06 14.90 -11.64
C GLU A 202 -0.13 15.32 -10.18
N GLY A 203 0.83 14.91 -9.32
CA GLY A 203 0.87 15.30 -7.92
C GLY A 203 1.43 16.69 -7.67
N ASP A 204 1.53 17.06 -6.41
CA ASP A 204 2.11 18.32 -5.95
C ASP A 204 3.66 18.32 -6.04
N ASP A 205 4.26 19.52 -6.10
CA ASP A 205 5.71 19.69 -6.32
C ASP A 205 6.60 19.17 -5.16
N ASP A 206 6.02 18.88 -4.00
CA ASP A 206 6.73 18.38 -2.79
C ASP A 206 6.73 16.86 -2.69
N ASN A 207 6.13 16.16 -3.64
CA ASN A 207 5.97 14.71 -3.63
C ASN A 207 7.25 13.98 -4.05
N GLU A 208 7.30 12.66 -3.77
CA GLU A 208 8.53 11.85 -3.87
C GLU A 208 8.59 10.96 -5.11
N ASP A 209 7.57 10.99 -5.99
CA ASP A 209 7.40 10.12 -7.18
C ASP A 209 7.22 8.63 -6.83
N GLU A 210 6.57 8.32 -5.71
CA GLU A 210 6.27 6.94 -5.35
C GLU A 210 5.43 6.24 -6.41
N GLY A 211 4.47 6.95 -7.03
CA GLY A 211 3.68 6.44 -8.15
C GLY A 211 4.52 6.00 -9.35
N ARG A 212 5.62 6.71 -9.65
CA ARG A 212 6.56 6.30 -10.68
C ARG A 212 7.32 5.02 -10.30
N ALA A 213 7.65 4.84 -9.01
CA ALA A 213 8.26 3.62 -8.52
C ALA A 213 7.29 2.42 -8.60
N MET A 214 6.02 2.63 -8.26
CA MET A 214 4.96 1.61 -8.44
C MET A 214 4.83 1.18 -9.90
N LEU A 215 4.86 2.12 -10.84
CA LEU A 215 4.81 1.83 -12.29
C LEU A 215 6.02 1.02 -12.75
N GLN A 216 7.22 1.23 -12.18
CA GLN A 216 8.39 0.40 -12.47
C GLN A 216 8.20 -1.05 -11.99
N ASN A 217 7.55 -1.26 -10.83
CA ASN A 217 7.22 -2.58 -10.33
C ASN A 217 6.22 -3.30 -11.25
N VAL A 218 5.14 -2.63 -11.66
CA VAL A 218 4.17 -3.17 -12.63
C VAL A 218 4.86 -3.53 -13.94
N HIS A 219 5.66 -2.60 -14.52
CA HIS A 219 6.39 -2.82 -15.77
C HIS A 219 7.40 -3.97 -15.66
N GLY A 220 7.95 -4.19 -14.48
CA GLY A 220 8.82 -5.33 -14.20
C GLY A 220 8.15 -6.66 -14.44
N ILE A 221 6.95 -6.81 -13.92
CA ILE A 221 6.17 -8.06 -13.95
C ILE A 221 5.42 -8.22 -15.27
N ALA A 222 4.77 -7.16 -15.76
CA ALA A 222 3.94 -7.16 -16.95
C ALA A 222 4.40 -6.10 -17.97
N PRO A 223 5.57 -6.29 -18.61
CA PRO A 223 6.21 -5.25 -19.41
C PRO A 223 5.42 -4.83 -20.66
N GLY A 224 4.53 -5.67 -21.17
CA GLY A 224 3.66 -5.38 -22.31
C GLY A 224 2.37 -4.65 -21.96
N ALA A 225 2.03 -4.49 -20.67
CA ALA A 225 0.86 -3.75 -20.24
C ALA A 225 0.98 -2.25 -20.56
N ARG A 226 -0.14 -1.60 -20.90
CA ARG A 226 -0.21 -0.14 -20.95
C ARG A 226 -0.33 0.39 -19.54
N LEU A 227 0.34 1.50 -19.26
CA LEU A 227 0.39 2.10 -17.94
C LEU A 227 -0.26 3.47 -17.91
N MET A 228 -1.03 3.72 -16.86
CA MET A 228 -1.63 5.01 -16.52
C MET A 228 -1.24 5.39 -15.10
N PHE A 229 -1.18 6.68 -14.84
CA PHE A 229 -0.98 7.26 -13.53
C PHE A 229 -2.00 8.37 -13.25
N THR A 230 -2.45 8.48 -12.02
CA THR A 230 -3.13 9.66 -11.48
C THR A 230 -2.78 9.84 -10.01
N ALA A 231 -2.61 11.10 -9.58
CA ALA A 231 -2.46 11.42 -8.17
C ALA A 231 -3.79 11.23 -7.41
N ALA A 232 -3.72 10.84 -6.13
CA ALA A 232 -4.90 10.66 -5.27
C ALA A 232 -5.59 11.97 -4.89
N GLY A 233 -4.83 13.07 -4.89
CA GLY A 233 -5.28 14.34 -4.32
C GLY A 233 -5.30 14.30 -2.79
N THR A 234 -5.94 15.30 -2.18
CA THR A 234 -5.88 15.55 -0.73
C THR A 234 -7.19 15.26 0.02
N THR A 235 -8.22 14.75 -0.65
CA THR A 235 -9.52 14.46 -0.04
C THR A 235 -10.07 13.11 -0.50
N GLN A 236 -10.93 12.49 0.31
CA GLN A 236 -11.63 11.26 -0.08
C GLN A 236 -12.40 11.43 -1.41
N ALA A 237 -12.94 12.62 -1.66
CA ALA A 237 -13.68 12.90 -2.89
C ALA A 237 -12.77 12.96 -4.13
N THR A 238 -11.58 13.58 -4.04
CA THR A 238 -10.59 13.59 -5.14
C THR A 238 -10.06 12.19 -5.42
N PHE A 239 -9.83 11.40 -4.38
CA PHE A 239 -9.37 10.03 -4.52
C PHE A 239 -10.45 9.13 -5.17
N ALA A 240 -11.71 9.23 -4.74
CA ALA A 240 -12.82 8.52 -5.35
C ALA A 240 -13.00 8.89 -6.84
N ASP A 241 -12.78 10.16 -7.18
CA ASP A 241 -12.79 10.64 -8.57
C ASP A 241 -11.61 10.06 -9.37
N ALA A 242 -10.40 10.02 -8.79
CA ALA A 242 -9.22 9.43 -9.42
C ALA A 242 -9.40 7.95 -9.77
N ILE A 243 -10.00 7.16 -8.86
CA ILE A 243 -10.35 5.75 -9.10
C ILE A 243 -11.27 5.62 -10.31
N ARG A 244 -12.36 6.41 -10.35
CA ARG A 244 -13.33 6.37 -11.45
C ARG A 244 -12.74 6.86 -12.76
N ASP A 245 -11.84 7.86 -12.73
CA ASP A 245 -11.17 8.39 -13.90
C ASP A 245 -10.25 7.38 -14.57
N LEU A 246 -9.47 6.62 -13.80
CA LEU A 246 -8.68 5.53 -14.37
C LEU A 246 -9.56 4.52 -15.11
N ARG A 247 -10.66 4.09 -14.50
CA ARG A 247 -11.59 3.16 -15.16
C ARG A 247 -12.22 3.77 -16.40
N ALA A 248 -12.67 4.99 -16.34
CA ALA A 248 -13.26 5.72 -17.47
C ALA A 248 -12.27 5.89 -18.64
N ASN A 249 -10.96 5.92 -18.36
CA ASN A 249 -9.90 5.94 -19.36
C ASN A 249 -9.41 4.54 -19.76
N GLY A 250 -10.09 3.47 -19.32
CA GLY A 250 -9.89 2.12 -19.79
C GLY A 250 -8.90 1.29 -18.98
N ALA A 251 -8.65 1.61 -17.72
CA ALA A 251 -7.87 0.74 -16.83
C ALA A 251 -8.63 -0.56 -16.57
N ASP A 252 -7.97 -1.69 -16.82
CA ASP A 252 -8.45 -3.05 -16.54
C ASP A 252 -8.05 -3.51 -15.15
N VAL A 253 -6.88 -3.08 -14.69
CA VAL A 253 -6.35 -3.27 -13.35
C VAL A 253 -6.09 -1.89 -12.77
N ILE A 254 -6.53 -1.65 -11.54
CA ILE A 254 -6.26 -0.42 -10.80
C ILE A 254 -5.56 -0.80 -9.50
N VAL A 255 -4.51 -0.07 -9.14
CA VAL A 255 -3.77 -0.30 -7.90
C VAL A 255 -3.44 1.02 -7.22
N ASP A 256 -3.58 1.05 -5.89
CA ASP A 256 -3.18 2.18 -5.04
C ASP A 256 -2.37 1.74 -3.83
N ASP A 257 -1.71 2.74 -3.22
CA ASP A 257 -0.99 2.63 -1.95
C ASP A 257 -1.40 3.72 -0.95
N VAL A 258 -2.59 4.25 -1.11
CA VAL A 258 -3.09 5.46 -0.44
C VAL A 258 -3.87 5.11 0.82
N ALA A 259 -3.61 5.82 1.92
CA ALA A 259 -4.45 5.78 3.11
C ALA A 259 -4.91 7.18 3.51
N MET A 260 -6.19 7.32 3.80
CA MET A 260 -6.77 8.56 4.31
C MET A 260 -7.37 8.31 5.69
N PHE A 261 -6.83 8.95 6.74
CA PHE A 261 -7.27 8.72 8.12
C PHE A 261 -8.71 9.17 8.38
N GLY A 262 -9.31 9.94 7.49
CA GLY A 262 -10.72 10.31 7.51
C GLY A 262 -11.68 9.21 7.03
N GLU A 263 -11.18 8.15 6.39
CA GLU A 263 -12.04 7.04 6.00
C GLU A 263 -12.62 6.33 7.22
N THR A 264 -13.91 6.02 7.15
CA THR A 264 -14.60 5.33 8.24
C THR A 264 -14.14 3.88 8.39
N VAL A 265 -13.93 3.41 9.64
CA VAL A 265 -13.52 2.02 9.91
C VAL A 265 -14.72 1.09 10.14
N TYR A 266 -15.88 1.63 10.53
CA TYR A 266 -17.09 0.85 10.83
C TYR A 266 -18.16 0.92 9.74
N GLN A 267 -17.83 1.58 8.63
CA GLN A 267 -18.74 1.83 7.52
C GLN A 267 -17.94 1.95 6.22
N ARG A 268 -18.50 1.48 5.12
CA ARG A 268 -17.87 1.69 3.80
C ARG A 268 -18.05 3.15 3.41
N GLY A 269 -16.93 3.83 3.13
CA GLY A 269 -16.89 5.23 2.73
C GLY A 269 -17.05 5.43 1.22
N ILE A 270 -17.00 6.69 0.77
CA ILE A 270 -17.15 7.06 -0.65
C ILE A 270 -16.00 6.55 -1.52
N VAL A 271 -14.80 6.35 -0.97
CA VAL A 271 -13.67 5.74 -1.69
C VAL A 271 -13.97 4.26 -1.94
N ALA A 272 -14.47 3.54 -0.92
CA ALA A 272 -14.91 2.15 -1.05
C ALA A 272 -16.06 1.99 -2.07
N ASP A 273 -16.97 2.97 -2.16
CA ASP A 273 -18.00 2.99 -3.20
C ASP A 273 -17.40 3.13 -4.60
N ALA A 274 -16.38 3.99 -4.78
CA ALA A 274 -15.67 4.11 -6.04
C ALA A 274 -14.97 2.81 -6.44
N VAL A 275 -14.36 2.10 -5.47
CA VAL A 275 -13.79 0.76 -5.69
C VAL A 275 -14.86 -0.22 -6.14
N THR A 276 -16.01 -0.27 -5.46
CA THR A 276 -17.13 -1.13 -5.84
C THR A 276 -17.63 -0.82 -7.25
N ASP A 277 -17.77 0.47 -7.61
CA ASP A 277 -18.23 0.90 -8.93
C ASP A 277 -17.31 0.39 -10.05
N VAL A 278 -15.98 0.59 -9.91
CA VAL A 278 -15.04 0.19 -10.97
C VAL A 278 -14.88 -1.33 -11.07
N VAL A 279 -15.02 -2.05 -9.94
CA VAL A 279 -15.02 -3.52 -9.94
C VAL A 279 -16.29 -4.07 -10.57
N ALA A 280 -17.44 -3.48 -10.29
CA ALA A 280 -18.71 -3.83 -10.95
C ALA A 280 -18.67 -3.56 -12.47
N ASP A 281 -17.91 -2.53 -12.90
CA ASP A 281 -17.65 -2.24 -14.32
C ASP A 281 -16.51 -3.08 -14.92
N GLY A 282 -15.98 -4.08 -14.18
CA GLY A 282 -15.07 -5.10 -14.66
C GLY A 282 -13.59 -4.86 -14.39
N ALA A 283 -13.18 -3.81 -13.71
CA ALA A 283 -11.79 -3.61 -13.30
C ALA A 283 -11.41 -4.53 -12.13
N THR A 284 -10.17 -5.01 -12.11
CA THR A 284 -9.57 -5.65 -10.93
C THR A 284 -8.93 -4.56 -10.08
N TYR A 285 -9.36 -4.41 -8.82
CA TYR A 285 -8.84 -3.37 -7.93
C TYR A 285 -7.97 -3.99 -6.82
N LEU A 286 -6.75 -3.48 -6.68
CA LEU A 286 -5.81 -3.86 -5.64
C LEU A 286 -5.47 -2.62 -4.80
N SER A 287 -5.31 -2.81 -3.48
CA SER A 287 -4.91 -1.73 -2.57
C SER A 287 -3.86 -2.24 -1.60
N ALA A 288 -2.86 -1.44 -1.29
CA ALA A 288 -1.91 -1.73 -0.23
C ALA A 288 -2.64 -1.90 1.13
N ALA A 289 -2.25 -2.90 1.92
CA ALA A 289 -2.88 -3.14 3.22
C ALA A 289 -2.49 -2.09 4.28
N GLY A 290 -1.42 -1.32 4.00
CA GLY A 290 -0.85 -0.32 4.90
C GLY A 290 0.34 -0.83 5.71
N ASN A 291 1.16 0.11 6.22
CA ASN A 291 2.44 -0.15 6.89
C ASN A 291 2.38 0.21 8.39
N TYR A 292 1.29 -0.17 9.06
CA TYR A 292 0.99 0.29 10.42
C TYR A 292 1.06 -0.79 11.48
N ALA A 293 1.25 -2.08 11.10
CA ALA A 293 1.39 -3.14 12.09
C ALA A 293 2.71 -3.01 12.86
N SER A 294 2.69 -3.49 14.09
CA SER A 294 3.86 -3.66 14.93
C SER A 294 3.68 -4.91 15.76
N THR A 295 4.77 -5.61 16.02
CA THR A 295 4.82 -6.74 16.95
C THR A 295 5.46 -6.30 18.26
N GLY A 296 4.85 -6.65 19.38
CA GLY A 296 5.36 -6.33 20.71
C GLY A 296 6.78 -6.84 20.94
N GLU A 297 7.60 -6.02 21.60
CA GLU A 297 9.02 -6.29 21.86
C GLU A 297 9.21 -7.57 22.69
N ALA A 298 10.21 -8.37 22.36
CA ALA A 298 10.51 -9.59 23.07
C ALA A 298 10.81 -9.33 24.56
N GLY A 299 10.11 -9.99 25.46
CA GLY A 299 10.23 -9.82 26.92
C GLY A 299 9.32 -8.73 27.50
N GLY A 300 8.63 -7.94 26.66
CA GLY A 300 7.59 -7.01 27.10
C GLY A 300 6.25 -7.70 27.38
N THR A 301 5.28 -6.93 27.90
CA THR A 301 3.93 -7.43 28.24
C THR A 301 3.13 -7.85 27.03
N SER A 302 3.42 -7.26 25.86
CA SER A 302 2.74 -7.53 24.57
C SER A 302 3.57 -8.40 23.64
N ALA A 303 4.63 -9.06 24.13
CA ALA A 303 5.47 -9.89 23.30
C ALA A 303 4.67 -10.95 22.53
N GLY A 304 4.94 -11.06 21.25
CA GLY A 304 4.29 -12.04 20.38
C GLY A 304 2.91 -11.66 19.84
N THR A 305 2.41 -10.45 20.11
CA THR A 305 1.12 -9.95 19.63
C THR A 305 1.30 -8.72 18.76
N PHE A 306 0.34 -8.43 17.88
CA PHE A 306 0.25 -7.11 17.25
C PHE A 306 -0.16 -6.05 18.28
N THR A 307 0.35 -4.82 18.12
CA THR A 307 0.23 -3.76 19.15
C THR A 307 -0.24 -2.40 18.62
N SER A 308 -0.44 -2.24 17.31
CA SER A 308 -0.67 -0.92 16.69
C SER A 308 -2.08 -0.38 16.84
N SER A 309 -3.02 -1.15 17.37
CA SER A 309 -4.36 -0.67 17.67
C SER A 309 -4.91 -1.26 18.96
N TRP A 310 -5.85 -0.52 19.52
CA TRP A 310 -6.71 -0.95 20.63
C TRP A 310 -8.14 -0.62 20.28
N GLU A 311 -9.08 -1.55 20.51
CA GLU A 311 -10.49 -1.39 20.17
C GLU A 311 -11.35 -2.01 21.25
N SER A 312 -12.41 -1.33 21.66
CA SER A 312 -13.42 -1.85 22.58
C SER A 312 -14.83 -1.75 21.99
N GLU A 313 -15.60 -2.80 22.14
CA GLU A 313 -17.01 -2.84 21.69
C GLU A 313 -17.91 -1.88 22.46
N THR A 314 -17.51 -1.49 23.67
CA THR A 314 -18.27 -0.58 24.55
C THR A 314 -17.34 0.50 25.12
N PHE A 315 -17.85 1.68 25.36
CA PHE A 315 -17.13 2.74 26.06
C PHE A 315 -17.42 2.71 27.55
N THR A 316 -16.62 2.00 28.31
CA THR A 316 -16.73 1.98 29.77
C THR A 316 -16.14 3.28 30.35
N GLY A 317 -17.02 4.24 30.66
CA GLY A 317 -16.62 5.57 31.13
C GLY A 317 -16.20 5.62 32.59
N MET A 318 -15.21 6.46 32.89
CA MET A 318 -14.78 6.84 34.24
C MET A 318 -14.44 8.33 34.29
N PRO A 319 -14.32 8.96 35.47
CA PRO A 319 -13.87 10.33 35.56
C PRO A 319 -12.49 10.53 34.92
N CYS A 320 -12.34 11.58 34.09
CA CYS A 320 -11.07 11.92 33.49
C CYS A 320 -10.08 12.48 34.53
N PRO A 321 -8.76 12.24 34.36
CA PRO A 321 -7.74 12.94 35.09
C PRO A 321 -7.86 14.47 34.93
N GLN A 322 -7.57 15.25 36.00
CA GLN A 322 -7.71 16.71 35.97
C GLN A 322 -6.88 17.35 34.84
N ALA A 323 -5.68 16.84 34.58
CA ALA A 323 -4.83 17.35 33.50
C ALA A 323 -5.49 17.18 32.10
N VAL A 324 -6.27 16.13 31.90
CA VAL A 324 -7.02 15.89 30.66
C VAL A 324 -8.18 16.86 30.54
N ILE A 325 -8.94 17.08 31.65
CA ILE A 325 -10.04 18.05 31.68
C ILE A 325 -9.53 19.45 31.35
N ASP A 326 -8.43 19.87 32.00
CA ASP A 326 -7.84 21.20 31.79
C ASP A 326 -7.36 21.40 30.35
N ALA A 327 -6.76 20.37 29.77
CA ALA A 327 -6.24 20.43 28.41
C ALA A 327 -7.38 20.43 27.33
N THR A 328 -8.43 19.66 27.53
CA THR A 328 -9.59 19.64 26.63
C THR A 328 -10.53 20.83 26.81
N LYS A 329 -10.34 21.62 27.89
CA LYS A 329 -11.23 22.74 28.27
C LYS A 329 -12.68 22.30 28.42
N SER A 330 -12.91 21.05 28.75
CA SER A 330 -14.24 20.46 28.92
C SER A 330 -14.76 20.62 30.35
N ALA A 331 -16.07 20.65 30.52
CA ALA A 331 -16.65 20.56 31.86
C ALA A 331 -16.59 19.08 32.32
N ALA A 332 -16.09 18.85 33.54
CA ALA A 332 -15.87 17.50 34.07
C ALA A 332 -17.19 16.67 34.25
N ASP A 333 -18.32 17.35 34.31
CA ASP A 333 -19.65 16.74 34.37
C ASP A 333 -20.22 16.39 32.98
N GLU A 334 -19.67 16.93 31.90
CA GLU A 334 -20.08 16.68 30.51
C GLU A 334 -19.33 15.54 29.86
N VAL A 335 -18.03 15.32 30.20
CA VAL A 335 -17.15 14.33 29.57
C VAL A 335 -16.73 13.22 30.53
N ASP A 336 -16.38 12.07 29.97
CA ASP A 336 -15.72 10.97 30.66
C ASP A 336 -14.58 10.38 29.84
N CYS A 337 -13.72 9.62 30.49
CA CYS A 337 -12.60 8.93 29.89
C CYS A 337 -12.84 7.42 29.81
N MET A 338 -12.26 6.78 28.81
CA MET A 338 -12.26 5.31 28.71
C MET A 338 -11.55 4.70 29.93
N ASN A 339 -12.17 3.70 30.54
CA ASN A 339 -11.49 2.84 31.50
C ASN A 339 -10.79 1.69 30.75
N PHE A 340 -9.48 1.71 30.74
CA PHE A 340 -8.67 0.67 30.08
C PHE A 340 -8.37 -0.55 30.97
N ALA A 341 -8.67 -0.49 32.27
CA ALA A 341 -8.38 -1.59 33.17
C ALA A 341 -9.31 -2.79 32.91
N PRO A 342 -8.78 -3.98 32.57
CA PRO A 342 -9.62 -5.12 32.23
C PRO A 342 -10.47 -5.62 33.42
N ASP A 343 -9.83 -5.92 34.56
CA ASP A 343 -10.47 -6.54 35.73
C ASP A 343 -9.86 -6.01 37.04
N GLY A 344 -9.51 -4.74 37.13
CA GLY A 344 -8.76 -4.22 38.25
C GLY A 344 -9.16 -2.83 38.70
N GLU A 345 -8.22 -2.11 39.26
CA GLU A 345 -8.37 -0.72 39.60
C GLU A 345 -8.57 0.10 38.32
N ALA A 346 -9.60 0.94 38.31
CA ALA A 346 -9.96 1.75 37.16
C ALA A 346 -8.80 2.61 36.68
N ASN A 347 -8.55 2.63 35.36
CA ASN A 347 -7.43 3.35 34.76
C ASN A 347 -7.84 4.10 33.48
N ALA A 348 -7.77 5.42 33.52
CA ALA A 348 -8.12 6.30 32.41
C ALA A 348 -7.00 6.45 31.37
N GLU A 349 -5.82 5.89 31.60
CA GLU A 349 -4.64 6.07 30.76
C GLU A 349 -4.07 4.74 30.28
N LEU A 350 -4.01 4.53 28.97
CA LEU A 350 -3.31 3.40 28.37
C LEU A 350 -1.83 3.77 28.19
N ARG A 351 -0.93 3.09 28.88
CA ARG A 351 0.52 3.25 28.69
C ARG A 351 1.00 2.47 27.49
N VAL A 352 1.82 3.13 26.68
CA VAL A 352 2.34 2.59 25.42
C VAL A 352 3.80 2.98 25.27
N LYS A 353 4.67 2.01 24.98
CA LYS A 353 6.04 2.28 24.56
C LYS A 353 6.08 2.34 23.04
N ILE A 354 6.53 3.44 22.50
CA ILE A 354 6.60 3.66 21.05
C ILE A 354 8.05 3.97 20.65
N ARG A 355 8.50 3.37 19.58
CA ARG A 355 9.69 3.78 18.84
C ARG A 355 9.25 4.57 17.62
N THR A 356 9.55 5.84 17.58
CA THR A 356 9.22 6.75 16.48
C THR A 356 10.44 6.99 15.60
N PHE A 357 10.19 7.35 14.34
CA PHE A 357 11.19 7.89 13.43
C PHE A 357 10.78 9.33 13.06
N GLY A 358 11.74 10.27 13.15
CA GLY A 358 11.47 11.68 12.86
C GLY A 358 10.75 12.43 13.99
N ALA A 359 10.49 13.69 13.73
CA ALA A 359 10.06 14.67 14.73
C ALA A 359 8.58 14.52 15.16
N HIS A 360 7.75 13.87 14.39
CA HIS A 360 6.31 13.85 14.58
C HIS A 360 5.74 12.44 14.69
N ALA A 361 4.70 12.30 15.51
CA ALA A 361 3.87 11.10 15.59
C ALA A 361 2.39 11.46 15.68
N ARG A 362 1.52 10.49 15.47
CA ARG A 362 0.06 10.69 15.47
C ARG A 362 -0.68 9.51 16.07
N ALA A 363 -1.87 9.78 16.59
CA ALA A 363 -2.85 8.81 17.04
C ALA A 363 -4.21 9.15 16.44
N VAL A 364 -4.93 8.16 15.98
CA VAL A 364 -6.25 8.33 15.35
C VAL A 364 -7.28 7.54 16.15
N THR A 365 -8.40 8.18 16.46
CA THR A 365 -9.56 7.50 17.02
C THR A 365 -10.70 7.47 16.02
N HIS A 366 -11.38 6.32 15.96
CA HIS A 366 -12.64 6.16 15.26
C HIS A 366 -13.67 5.60 16.22
N TRP A 367 -14.94 5.95 16.04
CA TRP A 367 -16.02 5.44 16.87
C TRP A 367 -17.25 5.07 16.04
N ALA A 368 -18.06 4.16 16.54
CA ALA A 368 -19.13 3.52 15.79
C ALA A 368 -20.44 4.33 15.86
N VAL A 369 -20.46 5.45 15.15
CA VAL A 369 -21.68 6.16 14.75
C VAL A 369 -21.71 6.26 13.22
N PRO A 370 -22.88 6.33 12.58
CA PRO A 370 -22.91 6.48 11.13
C PRO A 370 -22.37 7.86 10.72
N ALA A 371 -21.63 7.90 9.62
CA ALA A 371 -21.23 9.16 9.01
C ALA A 371 -22.44 10.09 8.81
N TYR A 372 -22.22 11.38 8.94
CA TYR A 372 -23.21 12.47 8.89
C TYR A 372 -24.28 12.46 10.00
N ALA A 373 -24.13 11.60 11.03
CA ALA A 373 -24.92 11.67 12.28
C ALA A 373 -24.02 11.62 13.51
N VAL A 374 -22.90 12.33 13.45
CA VAL A 374 -21.90 12.37 14.53
C VAL A 374 -22.38 13.27 15.64
N ASP A 375 -23.02 12.69 16.65
CA ASP A 375 -23.59 13.36 17.82
C ASP A 375 -22.76 13.13 19.10
N VAL A 376 -21.63 12.48 19.00
CA VAL A 376 -20.64 12.25 20.04
C VAL A 376 -19.26 12.23 19.42
N ALA A 377 -18.25 12.71 20.15
CA ALA A 377 -16.86 12.54 19.73
C ALA A 377 -16.07 11.74 20.76
N VAL A 378 -15.04 11.02 20.27
CA VAL A 378 -14.04 10.36 21.11
C VAL A 378 -12.67 10.91 20.73
N LEU A 379 -12.14 11.83 21.56
CA LEU A 379 -10.90 12.55 21.28
C LEU A 379 -9.72 11.82 21.93
N PRO A 380 -8.63 11.54 21.19
CA PRO A 380 -7.40 11.04 21.77
C PRO A 380 -6.65 12.18 22.46
N VAL A 381 -6.24 11.98 23.70
CA VAL A 381 -5.35 12.88 24.43
C VAL A 381 -4.05 12.15 24.69
N VAL A 382 -2.94 12.76 24.29
CA VAL A 382 -1.60 12.18 24.42
C VAL A 382 -0.88 12.84 25.58
N LEU A 383 -0.35 12.01 26.48
CA LEU A 383 0.48 12.42 27.60
C LEU A 383 1.88 11.80 27.45
N ASP A 384 2.89 12.50 27.93
CA ASP A 384 4.24 11.95 28.05
C ASP A 384 4.34 10.88 29.17
N GLY A 385 5.52 10.31 29.33
CA GLY A 385 5.78 9.29 30.37
C GLY A 385 5.54 9.75 31.78
N GLU A 386 5.66 11.05 32.06
CA GLU A 386 5.41 11.67 33.36
C GLU A 386 3.92 12.01 33.57
N GLY A 387 3.08 11.93 32.57
CA GLY A 387 1.64 12.22 32.64
C GLY A 387 1.28 13.66 32.34
N LYS A 388 2.17 14.42 31.70
CA LYS A 388 1.87 15.75 31.18
C LYS A 388 1.19 15.63 29.84
N VAL A 389 0.08 16.32 29.64
CA VAL A 389 -0.58 16.40 28.34
C VAL A 389 0.31 17.14 27.33
N ILE A 390 0.58 16.50 26.20
CA ILE A 390 1.42 17.02 25.12
C ILE A 390 0.63 17.23 23.83
N ALA A 391 -0.52 16.55 23.67
CA ALA A 391 -1.42 16.79 22.55
C ALA A 391 -2.88 16.47 22.92
N VAL A 392 -3.80 17.19 22.31
CA VAL A 392 -5.24 16.93 22.35
C VAL A 392 -5.70 16.75 20.91
N GLY A 393 -6.38 15.65 20.64
CA GLY A 393 -6.90 15.37 19.30
C GLY A 393 -8.10 16.27 18.95
N ALA A 394 -8.26 16.47 17.66
CA ALA A 394 -9.37 17.22 17.09
C ALA A 394 -10.06 16.38 16.00
N ARG A 395 -11.36 16.62 15.78
CA ARG A 395 -12.04 16.20 14.57
C ARG A 395 -11.46 16.98 13.39
N PHE A 396 -11.39 16.35 12.23
CA PHE A 396 -10.74 16.96 11.07
C PHE A 396 -11.61 16.90 9.80
N GLU A 397 -12.75 16.25 9.86
CA GLU A 397 -13.72 16.22 8.75
C GLU A 397 -15.13 16.22 9.35
N GLU A 398 -15.95 17.21 8.96
CA GLU A 398 -17.31 17.32 9.44
C GLU A 398 -18.17 16.17 8.95
N GLY A 399 -18.91 15.56 9.87
CA GLY A 399 -19.74 14.39 9.57
C GLY A 399 -19.00 13.04 9.64
N MET A 400 -17.67 13.02 9.82
CA MET A 400 -16.92 11.76 9.98
C MET A 400 -16.63 11.45 11.45
N PRO A 401 -16.84 10.19 11.90
CA PRO A 401 -16.58 9.77 13.28
C PRO A 401 -15.09 9.44 13.49
N ALA A 402 -14.24 10.44 13.32
CA ALA A 402 -12.80 10.32 13.43
C ALA A 402 -12.18 11.56 14.08
N ALA A 403 -11.12 11.37 14.87
CA ALA A 403 -10.32 12.43 15.43
C ALA A 403 -8.83 12.03 15.42
N ILE A 404 -7.94 13.02 15.27
CA ILE A 404 -6.51 12.81 15.17
C ILE A 404 -5.78 13.72 16.18
N ALA A 405 -4.76 13.20 16.84
CA ALA A 405 -3.82 13.96 17.64
C ALA A 405 -2.42 13.84 17.04
N TYR A 406 -1.71 14.95 16.96
CA TYR A 406 -0.30 15.01 16.55
C TYR A 406 0.53 15.47 17.73
N TRP A 407 1.75 14.94 17.87
CA TRP A 407 2.71 15.41 18.86
C TRP A 407 4.14 15.35 18.35
N GLU A 408 4.97 16.24 18.92
CA GLU A 408 6.40 16.19 18.67
C GLU A 408 7.03 15.07 19.52
N THR A 409 7.82 14.22 18.88
CA THR A 409 8.50 13.09 19.52
C THR A 409 9.75 13.55 20.29
N GLY A 410 10.29 14.72 19.93
CA GLY A 410 11.58 15.23 20.37
C GLY A 410 12.77 14.46 19.75
N ALA A 411 12.54 13.61 18.74
CA ALA A 411 13.58 13.14 17.84
C ALA A 411 13.91 14.23 16.81
N LYS A 412 15.08 14.11 16.15
CA LYS A 412 15.35 14.88 14.94
C LYS A 412 14.74 14.17 13.74
N ASP A 413 14.65 14.90 12.62
CA ASP A 413 14.09 14.42 11.36
C ASP A 413 14.78 13.17 10.93
N GLU A 414 15.27 12.34 10.97
CA GLU A 414 15.96 11.10 10.54
C GLU A 414 16.48 10.25 11.71
N ASP A 415 16.12 10.59 12.95
CA ASP A 415 16.53 9.84 14.12
C ASP A 415 15.40 8.94 14.67
N TYR A 416 15.78 7.80 15.25
CA TYR A 416 14.86 6.98 16.02
C TYR A 416 14.85 7.41 17.49
N LYS A 417 13.66 7.44 18.08
CA LYS A 417 13.50 7.67 19.52
C LYS A 417 12.47 6.72 20.11
N THR A 418 12.85 6.04 21.18
CA THR A 418 11.93 5.24 22.00
C THR A 418 11.50 6.03 23.22
N SER A 419 10.20 6.14 23.43
CA SER A 419 9.60 6.87 24.55
C SER A 419 8.36 6.16 25.06
N ASP A 420 8.07 6.39 26.34
CA ASP A 420 6.80 6.00 26.94
C ASP A 420 5.80 7.13 26.76
N TYR A 421 4.59 6.79 26.34
CA TYR A 421 3.44 7.67 26.21
C TYR A 421 2.25 7.10 26.97
N ARG A 422 1.27 7.94 27.23
CA ARG A 422 -0.03 7.53 27.77
C ARG A 422 -1.12 8.13 26.88
N PHE A 423 -2.17 7.38 26.67
CA PHE A 423 -3.32 7.82 25.89
C PHE A 423 -4.56 7.79 26.75
N ALA A 424 -5.28 8.92 26.83
CA ALA A 424 -6.64 8.98 27.33
C ALA A 424 -7.59 9.16 26.15
N LEU A 425 -8.74 8.48 26.17
CA LEU A 425 -9.81 8.68 25.19
C LEU A 425 -10.96 9.40 25.90
N VAL A 426 -11.26 10.60 25.45
CA VAL A 426 -12.28 11.47 26.04
C VAL A 426 -13.55 11.43 25.20
N ARG A 427 -14.66 10.97 25.80
CA ARG A 427 -15.97 10.96 25.17
C ARG A 427 -16.75 12.22 25.56
N THR A 428 -17.31 12.91 24.55
CA THR A 428 -18.01 14.20 24.75
C THR A 428 -19.47 14.10 25.19
N ASP A 429 -20.06 12.91 25.13
CA ASP A 429 -21.42 12.64 25.64
C ASP A 429 -21.45 11.30 26.40
N LYS A 430 -21.52 11.36 27.72
CA LYS A 430 -21.54 10.20 28.62
C LYS A 430 -22.73 9.26 28.43
N GLN A 431 -23.81 9.72 27.79
CA GLN A 431 -25.01 8.93 27.55
C GLN A 431 -24.90 8.01 26.34
N LYS A 432 -23.90 8.25 25.48
CA LYS A 432 -23.67 7.50 24.24
C LYS A 432 -22.66 6.38 24.46
N ASP A 433 -23.12 5.13 24.47
CA ASP A 433 -22.21 3.99 24.40
C ASP A 433 -21.78 3.76 22.94
N VAL A 434 -20.48 3.82 22.67
CA VAL A 434 -19.92 3.71 21.33
C VAL A 434 -18.74 2.75 21.30
N ARG A 435 -18.72 1.82 20.36
CA ARG A 435 -17.53 1.04 20.03
C ARG A 435 -16.45 2.01 19.56
N THR A 436 -15.24 1.90 20.10
CA THR A 436 -14.16 2.86 19.90
C THR A 436 -12.88 2.14 19.56
N LYS A 437 -12.16 2.67 18.55
CA LYS A 437 -10.84 2.18 18.12
C LYS A 437 -9.83 3.31 18.22
N LEU A 438 -8.71 3.03 18.88
CA LEU A 438 -7.49 3.82 18.85
C LEU A 438 -6.52 3.13 17.90
N THR A 439 -6.04 3.84 16.89
CA THR A 439 -4.99 3.38 15.98
C THR A 439 -3.74 4.25 16.17
N LEU A 440 -2.60 3.60 16.25
CA LEU A 440 -1.29 4.23 16.36
C LEU A 440 -0.50 3.95 15.07
N PRO A 441 -0.72 4.75 14.01
CA PRO A 441 -0.09 4.56 12.71
C PRO A 441 1.34 5.07 12.72
N ILE A 442 2.21 4.35 13.45
CA ILE A 442 3.62 4.69 13.62
C ILE A 442 4.43 3.96 12.55
N ARG A 443 4.84 4.67 11.53
CA ARG A 443 5.66 4.16 10.43
C ARG A 443 7.12 3.98 10.85
N ARG A 444 7.84 3.11 10.16
CA ARG A 444 9.29 2.83 10.27
C ARG A 444 9.78 2.25 11.60
N SER A 445 8.94 2.08 12.61
CA SER A 445 9.38 1.56 13.91
C SER A 445 8.30 0.86 14.70
N GLY A 446 7.31 1.59 15.19
CA GLY A 446 6.08 1.01 15.70
C GLY A 446 5.91 1.00 17.20
N VAL A 447 4.82 0.37 17.61
CA VAL A 447 4.40 0.23 19.01
C VAL A 447 5.06 -1.02 19.60
N LEU A 448 5.98 -0.82 20.54
CA LEU A 448 6.79 -1.89 21.12
C LEU A 448 6.07 -2.60 22.28
N GLU A 449 5.24 -1.87 23.05
CA GLU A 449 4.57 -2.43 24.21
C GLU A 449 3.27 -1.70 24.51
N LEU A 450 2.22 -2.49 24.84
CA LEU A 450 0.98 -2.02 25.48
C LEU A 450 0.94 -2.45 26.94
N GLN A 451 0.32 -1.65 27.79
CA GLN A 451 0.33 -1.82 29.24
C GLN A 451 -0.18 -3.18 29.74
N TYR A 452 -1.21 -3.71 29.10
CA TYR A 452 -1.89 -4.91 29.58
C TYR A 452 -1.54 -6.13 28.71
N PRO A 453 -1.13 -7.25 29.35
CA PRO A 453 -0.78 -8.49 28.62
C PRO A 453 -2.04 -9.26 28.14
N THR A 454 -3.18 -9.01 28.79
CA THR A 454 -4.48 -9.62 28.46
C THR A 454 -5.57 -8.59 28.48
N TRP A 455 -6.62 -8.80 27.72
CA TRP A 455 -7.72 -7.88 27.55
C TRP A 455 -9.05 -8.54 27.88
N PRO A 456 -10.06 -7.80 28.43
CA PRO A 456 -11.39 -8.34 28.69
C PRO A 456 -12.09 -8.73 27.38
N ALA A 457 -13.17 -9.49 27.51
CA ALA A 457 -14.06 -9.78 26.40
C ALA A 457 -14.56 -8.46 25.75
N GLY A 458 -14.62 -8.40 24.43
CA GLY A 458 -15.03 -7.21 23.68
C GLY A 458 -13.90 -6.21 23.45
N VAL A 459 -12.67 -6.48 23.90
CA VAL A 459 -11.47 -5.71 23.54
C VAL A 459 -10.63 -6.50 22.55
N THR A 460 -10.21 -5.82 21.48
CA THR A 460 -9.34 -6.36 20.43
C THR A 460 -8.10 -5.47 20.29
N VAL A 461 -6.94 -6.09 20.14
CA VAL A 461 -5.65 -5.40 19.94
C VAL A 461 -5.04 -5.91 18.65
N GLY A 462 -4.49 -5.01 17.84
CA GLY A 462 -3.67 -5.33 16.70
C GLY A 462 -4.22 -5.01 15.32
N PRO A 463 -5.51 -5.29 14.96
CA PRO A 463 -6.01 -5.05 13.61
C PRO A 463 -5.88 -3.57 13.18
N VAL A 464 -5.21 -3.33 12.04
CA VAL A 464 -4.93 -1.95 11.58
C VAL A 464 -5.22 -1.71 10.09
N VAL A 465 -5.61 -2.71 9.31
CA VAL A 465 -6.16 -2.46 7.97
C VAL A 465 -7.46 -1.68 8.11
N PHE A 466 -7.63 -0.61 7.35
CA PHE A 466 -8.83 0.24 7.41
C PHE A 466 -9.12 0.89 6.05
N GLY A 467 -10.22 1.63 5.97
CA GLY A 467 -10.63 2.37 4.79
C GLY A 467 -11.02 1.47 3.61
N HIS A 468 -10.87 1.97 2.39
CA HIS A 468 -11.25 1.28 1.15
C HIS A 468 -10.49 -0.04 0.91
N SER A 469 -9.26 -0.19 1.45
CA SER A 469 -8.50 -1.45 1.39
C SER A 469 -9.24 -2.60 2.09
N THR A 470 -10.18 -2.30 3.01
CA THR A 470 -11.02 -3.31 3.68
C THR A 470 -12.28 -3.67 2.91
N ASP A 471 -12.60 -2.93 1.82
CA ASP A 471 -13.78 -3.22 1.00
C ASP A 471 -13.74 -4.65 0.44
N PRO A 472 -14.87 -5.39 0.46
CA PRO A 472 -14.94 -6.72 -0.15
C PRO A 472 -14.59 -6.73 -1.64
N ALA A 473 -14.79 -5.63 -2.36
CA ALA A 473 -14.42 -5.52 -3.78
C ALA A 473 -12.92 -5.26 -4.00
N ALA A 474 -12.21 -4.67 -3.03
CA ALA A 474 -10.77 -4.48 -3.09
C ALA A 474 -10.00 -5.76 -2.77
N ILE A 475 -8.90 -6.02 -3.47
CA ILE A 475 -7.89 -7.01 -3.12
C ILE A 475 -6.83 -6.30 -2.28
N SER A 476 -6.88 -6.48 -0.96
CA SER A 476 -5.88 -5.91 -0.04
C SER A 476 -4.60 -6.75 -0.07
N VAL A 477 -3.45 -6.09 -0.22
CA VAL A 477 -2.16 -6.74 -0.46
C VAL A 477 -1.20 -6.48 0.70
N GLY A 478 -0.85 -7.54 1.43
CA GLY A 478 0.21 -7.54 2.44
C GLY A 478 1.60 -7.69 1.81
N ALA A 479 2.65 -7.47 2.59
CA ALA A 479 4.03 -7.45 2.14
C ALA A 479 4.90 -8.54 2.74
N ALA A 480 5.71 -9.20 1.90
CA ALA A 480 6.83 -10.07 2.30
C ALA A 480 8.12 -9.57 1.65
N ASP A 481 9.25 -9.62 2.37
CA ASP A 481 10.54 -9.18 1.84
C ASP A 481 10.96 -10.04 0.63
N VAL A 482 11.26 -9.40 -0.49
CA VAL A 482 11.77 -10.10 -1.70
C VAL A 482 13.02 -10.93 -1.42
N GLN A 483 13.81 -10.56 -0.41
CA GLN A 483 15.02 -11.28 0.02
C GLN A 483 14.75 -12.37 1.06
N ALA A 484 13.59 -12.31 1.75
CA ALA A 484 13.16 -13.28 2.75
C ALA A 484 11.66 -13.61 2.62
N PRO A 485 11.21 -14.11 1.46
CA PRO A 485 9.78 -14.17 1.10
C PRO A 485 8.97 -15.22 1.90
N GLY A 486 9.60 -15.95 2.81
CA GLY A 486 8.94 -16.87 3.72
C GLY A 486 8.33 -16.22 4.96
N LEU A 487 8.52 -14.92 5.16
CA LEU A 487 8.05 -14.16 6.33
C LEU A 487 7.26 -12.93 5.92
N LEU A 488 6.14 -12.69 6.61
CA LEU A 488 5.43 -11.42 6.50
C LEU A 488 6.29 -10.29 7.08
N ARG A 489 6.20 -9.09 6.48
CA ARG A 489 6.85 -7.89 7.05
C ARG A 489 6.19 -7.49 8.37
N ASN A 490 6.98 -7.02 9.32
CA ASN A 490 6.51 -6.62 10.64
C ASN A 490 5.55 -5.42 10.61
N PHE A 491 5.65 -4.58 9.60
CA PHE A 491 4.77 -3.43 9.39
C PHE A 491 3.50 -3.77 8.60
N SER A 492 3.45 -4.91 7.90
CA SER A 492 2.30 -5.26 7.04
C SER A 492 1.02 -5.34 7.86
N SER A 493 0.08 -4.46 7.58
CA SER A 493 -1.15 -4.32 8.35
C SER A 493 -2.02 -5.57 8.29
N ALA A 494 -2.62 -5.93 9.42
CA ALA A 494 -3.46 -7.11 9.59
C ALA A 494 -4.90 -6.71 9.91
N GLY A 495 -5.85 -7.59 9.58
CA GLY A 495 -7.27 -7.50 9.88
C GLY A 495 -7.66 -8.22 11.18
N PRO A 496 -8.95 -8.48 11.37
CA PRO A 496 -10.07 -8.22 10.47
C PRO A 496 -10.57 -6.76 10.50
N ALA A 497 -11.39 -6.40 9.51
CA ALA A 497 -12.23 -5.20 9.54
C ALA A 497 -13.68 -5.56 9.87
N THR A 498 -14.42 -4.63 10.50
CA THR A 498 -15.82 -4.86 10.90
C THR A 498 -16.68 -3.66 10.50
N TYR A 499 -17.67 -3.88 9.66
CA TYR A 499 -18.68 -2.89 9.30
C TYR A 499 -19.94 -3.08 10.14
N LEU A 500 -20.41 -1.97 10.68
CA LEU A 500 -21.59 -1.90 11.54
C LEU A 500 -22.76 -1.16 10.89
N PHE A 501 -22.49 -0.40 9.84
CA PHE A 501 -23.47 0.43 9.15
C PHE A 501 -23.44 0.14 7.64
N ALA A 502 -24.58 0.38 6.99
CA ALA A 502 -24.67 0.39 5.53
C ALA A 502 -23.72 1.45 4.94
N PRO A 503 -23.30 1.32 3.67
CA PRO A 503 -22.36 2.26 3.03
C PRO A 503 -22.78 3.72 3.18
N VAL A 504 -21.80 4.61 3.22
CA VAL A 504 -21.99 6.07 3.13
C VAL A 504 -22.64 6.40 1.79
N THR A 505 -23.58 7.31 1.77
CA THR A 505 -24.25 7.76 0.53
C THR A 505 -23.76 9.15 0.14
N ALA A 506 -23.62 9.41 -1.16
CA ALA A 506 -23.14 10.69 -1.69
C ALA A 506 -24.06 11.89 -1.38
N ASP A 507 -25.31 11.63 -0.91
CA ASP A 507 -26.23 12.67 -0.50
C ASP A 507 -26.01 13.18 0.94
N GLY A 508 -24.99 12.67 1.63
CA GLY A 508 -24.59 13.08 2.98
C GLY A 508 -25.61 12.73 4.06
N LYS A 509 -26.45 11.74 3.85
CA LYS A 509 -27.39 11.27 4.86
C LYS A 509 -26.82 10.14 5.70
N PRO A 510 -27.19 10.06 6.99
CA PRO A 510 -26.82 8.94 7.84
C PRO A 510 -27.38 7.62 7.33
N SER A 511 -26.54 6.59 7.30
CA SER A 511 -26.94 5.24 6.92
C SER A 511 -27.43 4.43 8.12
N GLU A 512 -28.26 3.41 7.84
CA GLU A 512 -28.80 2.51 8.86
C GLU A 512 -27.73 1.57 9.42
N ARG A 513 -27.91 1.17 10.68
CA ARG A 513 -27.10 0.13 11.29
C ARG A 513 -27.43 -1.23 10.65
N LEU A 514 -26.42 -2.00 10.32
CA LEU A 514 -26.58 -3.35 9.81
C LEU A 514 -27.21 -4.26 10.89
N PRO A 515 -28.15 -5.13 10.54
CA PRO A 515 -28.78 -6.06 11.50
C PRO A 515 -27.76 -7.08 12.03
N VAL A 516 -26.71 -7.38 11.28
CA VAL A 516 -25.57 -8.24 11.65
C VAL A 516 -24.30 -7.54 11.19
N PRO A 517 -23.30 -7.40 12.06
CA PRO A 517 -22.01 -6.86 11.65
C PRO A 517 -21.40 -7.67 10.49
N GLN A 518 -20.86 -7.01 9.51
CA GLN A 518 -20.10 -7.64 8.43
C GLN A 518 -18.62 -7.63 8.80
N VAL A 519 -18.03 -8.81 8.96
CA VAL A 519 -16.59 -8.97 9.24
C VAL A 519 -15.89 -9.43 7.96
N THR A 520 -14.80 -8.75 7.62
CA THR A 520 -13.99 -9.04 6.43
C THR A 520 -12.57 -9.37 6.87
N SER A 521 -12.08 -10.56 6.49
CA SER A 521 -10.67 -10.91 6.67
C SER A 521 -9.81 -10.13 5.68
N LYS A 522 -8.73 -9.55 6.15
CA LYS A 522 -7.74 -8.77 5.38
C LYS A 522 -6.33 -8.99 5.97
N PRO A 523 -5.27 -8.93 5.14
CA PRO A 523 -5.26 -8.75 3.68
C PRO A 523 -5.87 -9.95 2.94
N ASP A 524 -6.13 -9.82 1.62
CA ASP A 524 -6.61 -10.96 0.79
C ASP A 524 -5.45 -11.85 0.37
N ILE A 525 -4.32 -11.25 0.04
CA ILE A 525 -3.10 -11.89 -0.48
C ILE A 525 -1.85 -11.21 0.08
N VAL A 526 -0.70 -11.84 -0.10
CA VAL A 526 0.62 -11.25 0.12
C VAL A 526 1.38 -11.21 -1.21
N SER A 527 2.14 -10.13 -1.44
CA SER A 527 3.10 -10.03 -2.52
C SER A 527 4.45 -9.54 -1.97
N VAL A 528 5.43 -9.29 -2.85
CA VAL A 528 6.78 -8.95 -2.41
C VAL A 528 7.04 -7.46 -2.40
N ASP A 529 7.74 -6.99 -1.37
CA ASP A 529 8.30 -5.65 -1.24
C ASP A 529 9.84 -5.66 -1.26
N GLY A 530 10.48 -4.50 -1.13
CA GLY A 530 11.93 -4.38 -1.21
C GLY A 530 12.47 -4.57 -2.63
N VAL A 531 11.62 -4.38 -3.63
CA VAL A 531 11.96 -4.55 -5.06
C VAL A 531 12.80 -3.39 -5.53
N ARG A 532 13.81 -3.68 -6.37
CA ARG A 532 14.68 -2.63 -6.92
C ARG A 532 13.94 -1.72 -7.90
N THR A 533 14.19 -0.41 -7.73
CA THR A 533 13.81 0.65 -8.67
C THR A 533 15.05 1.43 -9.11
N SER A 534 14.88 2.41 -9.99
CA SER A 534 15.97 3.25 -10.47
C SER A 534 16.34 4.38 -9.49
N PHE A 535 15.48 4.74 -8.55
CA PHE A 535 15.67 5.96 -7.77
C PHE A 535 14.99 5.99 -6.40
N PHE A 536 13.94 5.19 -6.17
CA PHE A 536 13.03 5.43 -5.05
C PHE A 536 13.57 4.87 -3.73
N THR A 537 13.37 5.63 -2.64
CA THR A 537 13.89 5.45 -1.28
C THR A 537 15.40 5.72 -1.14
N ALA A 538 15.97 5.40 0.03
CA ALA A 538 17.37 5.62 0.28
C ALA A 538 18.25 4.72 -0.59
N GLU A 539 19.39 5.27 -1.05
CA GLU A 539 20.41 4.50 -1.72
C GLU A 539 20.95 3.42 -0.78
N GLY A 540 20.92 2.18 -1.23
CA GLY A 540 21.37 1.03 -0.47
C GLY A 540 22.89 0.86 -0.47
N ASN A 541 23.35 -0.23 0.13
CA ASN A 541 24.74 -0.66 0.05
C ASN A 541 24.80 -2.02 -0.67
N PRO A 542 25.46 -2.12 -1.86
CA PRO A 542 26.32 -1.11 -2.47
C PRO A 542 25.55 0.10 -3.06
N PRO A 543 26.22 1.25 -3.26
CA PRO A 543 25.65 2.43 -3.90
C PRO A 543 25.09 2.15 -5.28
N GLY A 544 24.03 2.87 -5.67
CA GLY A 544 23.29 2.70 -6.93
C GLY A 544 22.18 1.65 -6.87
N ILE A 545 21.89 1.09 -5.69
CA ILE A 545 20.76 0.18 -5.47
C ILE A 545 19.71 0.90 -4.64
N TYR A 546 18.54 1.12 -5.23
CA TYR A 546 17.37 1.70 -4.59
C TYR A 546 16.32 0.59 -4.42
N ARG A 547 15.77 0.44 -3.21
CA ARG A 547 14.77 -0.60 -2.91
C ARG A 547 13.50 0.02 -2.39
N PHE A 548 12.44 -0.14 -3.16
CA PHE A 548 11.11 0.29 -2.81
C PHE A 548 10.47 -0.72 -1.84
N SER A 549 10.35 -0.35 -0.58
CA SER A 549 9.75 -1.16 0.49
C SER A 549 8.33 -0.73 0.81
N GLY A 550 7.60 -1.57 1.55
CA GLY A 550 6.24 -1.29 1.98
C GLY A 550 5.19 -2.12 1.25
N THR A 551 3.97 -2.14 1.76
CA THR A 551 2.81 -2.67 1.04
C THR A 551 2.55 -1.90 -0.25
N SER A 552 3.03 -0.66 -0.35
CA SER A 552 3.08 0.18 -1.56
C SER A 552 3.92 -0.41 -2.68
N SER A 553 4.98 -1.18 -2.36
CA SER A 553 5.76 -1.95 -3.34
C SER A 553 5.09 -3.29 -3.66
N ALA A 554 4.50 -3.94 -2.65
CA ALA A 554 3.86 -5.25 -2.81
C ALA A 554 2.59 -5.18 -3.68
N ALA A 555 1.77 -4.14 -3.52
CA ALA A 555 0.54 -3.97 -4.29
C ALA A 555 0.78 -3.88 -5.81
N PRO A 556 1.70 -3.05 -6.34
CA PRO A 556 1.96 -3.00 -7.78
C PRO A 556 2.63 -4.26 -8.33
N THR A 557 3.41 -5.03 -7.54
CA THR A 557 3.91 -6.33 -7.99
C THR A 557 2.75 -7.32 -8.17
N ALA A 558 1.77 -7.32 -7.25
CA ALA A 558 0.55 -8.10 -7.40
C ALA A 558 -0.31 -7.63 -8.59
N ALA A 559 -0.41 -6.32 -8.84
CA ALA A 559 -1.12 -5.75 -9.99
C ALA A 559 -0.49 -6.18 -11.32
N GLY A 560 0.83 -6.28 -11.38
CA GLY A 560 1.54 -6.86 -12.52
C GLY A 560 1.13 -8.31 -12.78
N VAL A 561 1.04 -9.15 -11.71
CA VAL A 561 0.55 -10.53 -11.85
C VAL A 561 -0.92 -10.55 -12.28
N ALA A 562 -1.78 -9.66 -11.74
CA ALA A 562 -3.17 -9.51 -12.17
C ALA A 562 -3.28 -9.15 -13.67
N ALA A 563 -2.38 -8.29 -14.17
CA ALA A 563 -2.32 -7.95 -15.59
C ALA A 563 -1.95 -9.18 -16.46
N LEU A 564 -1.00 -10.01 -16.01
CA LEU A 564 -0.68 -11.28 -16.70
C LEU A 564 -1.86 -12.27 -16.68
N VAL A 565 -2.57 -12.39 -15.55
CA VAL A 565 -3.79 -13.22 -15.41
C VAL A 565 -4.85 -12.77 -16.43
N ARG A 566 -5.11 -11.46 -16.51
CA ARG A 566 -6.08 -10.91 -17.48
C ARG A 566 -5.64 -11.13 -18.93
N ALA A 567 -4.35 -10.99 -19.21
CA ALA A 567 -3.82 -11.24 -20.55
C ALA A 567 -4.00 -12.71 -21.00
N VAL A 568 -3.86 -13.67 -20.07
CA VAL A 568 -4.11 -15.10 -20.35
C VAL A 568 -5.60 -15.39 -20.51
N ALA A 569 -6.45 -14.84 -19.65
CA ALA A 569 -7.91 -15.02 -19.71
C ALA A 569 -8.53 -14.34 -20.93
N GLY A 570 -7.88 -13.32 -21.48
CA GLY A 570 -8.33 -12.60 -22.67
C GLY A 570 -9.66 -11.88 -22.46
N PRO A 571 -10.56 -11.88 -23.49
CA PRO A 571 -11.83 -11.14 -23.42
C PRO A 571 -12.78 -11.63 -22.32
N ASP A 572 -12.60 -12.85 -21.83
CA ASP A 572 -13.42 -13.44 -20.76
C ASP A 572 -12.92 -13.08 -19.36
N ALA A 573 -11.86 -12.27 -19.26
CA ALA A 573 -11.29 -11.83 -17.99
C ALA A 573 -12.30 -10.95 -17.21
N THR A 574 -12.64 -11.39 -16.00
CA THR A 574 -13.47 -10.62 -15.06
C THR A 574 -12.66 -10.25 -13.83
N ALA A 575 -13.11 -9.23 -13.06
CA ALA A 575 -12.54 -8.89 -11.78
C ALA A 575 -12.52 -10.11 -10.82
N GLU A 576 -13.62 -10.88 -10.79
CA GLU A 576 -13.74 -12.06 -9.95
C GLU A 576 -12.82 -13.20 -10.38
N SER A 577 -12.65 -13.45 -11.69
CA SER A 577 -11.72 -14.47 -12.17
C SER A 577 -10.27 -14.13 -11.81
N ALA A 578 -9.88 -12.86 -11.90
CA ALA A 578 -8.56 -12.39 -11.50
C ALA A 578 -8.36 -12.50 -9.97
N ARG A 579 -9.35 -12.08 -9.17
CA ARG A 579 -9.33 -12.24 -7.71
C ARG A 579 -9.17 -13.71 -7.32
N SER A 580 -10.01 -14.59 -7.86
CA SER A 580 -10.00 -16.01 -7.56
C SER A 580 -8.67 -16.66 -7.95
N ALA A 581 -8.09 -16.27 -9.09
CA ALA A 581 -6.80 -16.77 -9.54
C ALA A 581 -5.66 -16.34 -8.61
N LEU A 582 -5.61 -15.07 -8.22
CA LEU A 582 -4.60 -14.56 -7.29
C LEU A 582 -4.72 -15.26 -5.92
N SER A 583 -5.92 -15.24 -5.32
CA SER A 583 -6.15 -15.86 -4.01
C SER A 583 -5.92 -17.37 -4.03
N GLY A 584 -6.33 -18.06 -5.11
CA GLY A 584 -6.11 -19.50 -5.29
C GLY A 584 -4.65 -19.90 -5.53
N SER A 585 -3.77 -18.95 -5.84
CA SER A 585 -2.34 -19.17 -6.05
C SER A 585 -1.48 -19.06 -4.79
N GLY A 586 -2.08 -18.64 -3.67
CA GLY A 586 -1.37 -18.32 -2.43
C GLY A 586 -0.55 -19.47 -1.88
N ARG A 587 0.71 -19.21 -1.56
CA ARG A 587 1.60 -20.13 -0.86
C ARG A 587 1.69 -19.71 0.60
N PRO A 588 1.61 -20.63 1.58
CA PRO A 588 1.77 -20.29 2.99
C PRO A 588 3.13 -19.65 3.27
N ILE A 589 3.12 -18.63 4.12
CA ILE A 589 4.30 -18.00 4.70
C ILE A 589 4.12 -17.88 6.21
N ASP A 590 5.18 -17.64 6.93
CA ASP A 590 5.13 -17.40 8.37
C ASP A 590 4.69 -15.97 8.68
N GLY A 591 4.19 -15.74 9.90
CA GLY A 591 3.89 -14.40 10.41
C GLY A 591 5.14 -13.54 10.57
N PRO A 592 4.98 -12.25 10.93
CA PRO A 592 6.12 -11.35 11.07
C PRO A 592 7.05 -11.78 12.21
N PRO A 593 8.33 -11.38 12.17
CA PRO A 593 9.30 -11.68 13.21
C PRO A 593 8.80 -11.32 14.61
N GLY A 594 8.90 -12.27 15.54
CA GLY A 594 8.45 -12.09 16.93
C GLY A 594 6.96 -12.34 17.17
N TYR A 595 6.14 -12.47 16.16
CA TYR A 595 4.72 -12.80 16.29
C TYR A 595 4.55 -14.29 16.66
N THR A 596 3.67 -14.58 17.62
CA THR A 596 3.38 -15.93 18.09
C THR A 596 1.91 -16.31 18.03
N GLY A 597 1.07 -15.40 17.56
CA GLY A 597 -0.36 -15.65 17.34
C GLY A 597 -0.63 -16.55 16.13
N PRO A 598 -1.90 -16.84 15.86
CA PRO A 598 -2.31 -17.60 14.68
C PRO A 598 -1.95 -16.86 13.40
N VAL A 599 -1.28 -17.54 12.46
CA VAL A 599 -1.03 -17.02 11.11
C VAL A 599 -2.18 -17.50 10.22
N ASP A 600 -3.25 -16.72 10.20
CA ASP A 600 -4.50 -17.02 9.49
C ASP A 600 -4.81 -15.99 8.39
N ALA A 601 -6.01 -16.03 7.83
CA ALA A 601 -6.46 -15.13 6.78
C ALA A 601 -6.48 -13.65 7.20
N ASN A 602 -6.47 -13.33 8.49
CA ASN A 602 -6.38 -11.93 8.95
C ASN A 602 -4.94 -11.41 8.98
N VAL A 603 -3.96 -12.29 8.85
CA VAL A 603 -2.53 -11.95 8.90
C VAL A 603 -1.90 -12.01 7.50
N ILE A 604 -2.15 -13.09 6.75
CA ILE A 604 -1.51 -13.33 5.45
C ILE A 604 -2.51 -13.52 4.28
N GLY A 605 -3.81 -13.38 4.52
CA GLY A 605 -4.79 -13.73 3.49
C GLY A 605 -4.64 -15.19 3.05
N SER A 606 -4.58 -15.39 1.74
CA SER A 606 -4.27 -16.70 1.16
C SER A 606 -2.78 -17.03 1.09
N GLY A 607 -1.92 -16.08 1.49
CA GLY A 607 -0.46 -16.20 1.44
C GLY A 607 0.21 -15.51 0.25
N LEU A 608 1.49 -15.79 0.02
CA LEU A 608 2.29 -15.21 -1.04
C LEU A 608 1.86 -15.76 -2.40
N ILE A 609 1.48 -14.87 -3.33
CA ILE A 609 0.98 -15.25 -4.66
C ILE A 609 2.06 -15.93 -5.51
N ASP A 610 1.61 -16.81 -6.42
CA ASP A 610 2.43 -17.53 -7.39
C ASP A 610 1.87 -17.29 -8.81
N ALA A 611 2.61 -16.58 -9.64
CA ALA A 611 2.14 -16.20 -10.97
C ALA A 611 1.87 -17.41 -11.87
N VAL A 612 2.68 -18.46 -11.77
CA VAL A 612 2.46 -19.68 -12.59
C VAL A 612 1.14 -20.37 -12.23
N ALA A 613 0.85 -20.46 -10.92
CA ALA A 613 -0.40 -21.04 -10.44
C ALA A 613 -1.60 -20.17 -10.79
N ALA A 614 -1.47 -18.83 -10.60
CA ALA A 614 -2.54 -17.88 -10.94
C ALA A 614 -2.90 -17.92 -12.44
N LEU A 615 -1.89 -17.90 -13.33
CA LEU A 615 -2.13 -17.95 -14.76
C LEU A 615 -2.71 -19.31 -15.19
N ALA A 616 -2.26 -20.39 -14.58
CA ALA A 616 -2.79 -21.74 -14.87
C ALA A 616 -4.28 -21.88 -14.52
N ALA A 617 -4.76 -21.14 -13.50
CA ALA A 617 -6.15 -21.19 -13.08
C ALA A 617 -7.14 -20.61 -14.13
N VAL A 618 -6.66 -19.70 -14.98
CA VAL A 618 -7.49 -19.01 -16.00
C VAL A 618 -7.10 -19.40 -17.44
N ALA A 619 -6.01 -20.16 -17.62
CA ALA A 619 -5.57 -20.57 -18.95
C ALA A 619 -6.64 -21.45 -19.62
N PRO A 620 -6.91 -21.26 -20.93
CA PRO A 620 -7.78 -22.15 -21.67
C PRO A 620 -7.29 -23.61 -21.56
N PRO A 621 -8.17 -24.60 -21.48
CA PRO A 621 -7.76 -25.99 -21.44
C PRO A 621 -6.89 -26.31 -22.68
N THR A 622 -5.73 -26.88 -22.44
CA THR A 622 -4.85 -27.32 -23.52
C THR A 622 -5.66 -28.29 -24.43
N PRO A 623 -5.76 -28.03 -25.73
CA PRO A 623 -6.49 -28.92 -26.60
C PRO A 623 -5.91 -30.33 -26.47
N THR A 624 -6.77 -31.27 -26.09
CA THR A 624 -6.37 -32.69 -26.06
C THR A 624 -5.84 -33.03 -27.45
N PRO A 625 -4.63 -33.55 -27.61
CA PRO A 625 -4.12 -33.90 -28.91
C PRO A 625 -5.13 -34.84 -29.57
N THR A 626 -5.67 -34.40 -30.69
CA THR A 626 -6.54 -35.26 -31.51
C THR A 626 -5.75 -36.55 -31.77
N PRO A 627 -6.26 -37.70 -31.38
CA PRO A 627 -5.51 -38.94 -31.64
C PRO A 627 -5.14 -38.97 -33.13
N THR A 628 -3.86 -39.05 -33.40
CA THR A 628 -3.37 -39.25 -34.78
C THR A 628 -4.11 -40.46 -35.34
N PRO A 629 -4.82 -40.35 -36.45
CA PRO A 629 -5.49 -41.51 -37.00
C PRO A 629 -4.48 -42.62 -37.19
N GLU A 630 -4.81 -43.78 -36.62
CA GLU A 630 -4.00 -44.98 -36.72
C GLU A 630 -3.74 -45.22 -38.22
N PRO A 631 -2.49 -45.42 -38.65
CA PRO A 631 -2.22 -45.63 -40.08
C PRO A 631 -3.03 -46.80 -40.54
N THR A 632 -3.88 -46.55 -41.55
CA THR A 632 -4.67 -47.59 -42.22
C THR A 632 -3.72 -48.72 -42.61
N PRO A 633 -3.99 -49.98 -42.23
CA PRO A 633 -3.09 -51.06 -42.55
C PRO A 633 -2.93 -51.15 -44.09
N THR A 634 -1.68 -51.05 -44.53
CA THR A 634 -1.33 -51.26 -45.97
C THR A 634 -1.78 -52.63 -46.35
N PRO A 635 -2.56 -52.78 -47.42
CA PRO A 635 -3.00 -54.14 -47.90
C PRO A 635 -1.78 -54.97 -48.19
N GLU A 636 -1.76 -56.16 -47.60
CA GLU A 636 -0.76 -57.22 -47.82
C GLU A 636 -0.59 -57.50 -49.26
N PRO A 637 0.62 -57.52 -49.88
CA PRO A 637 0.80 -57.82 -51.31
C PRO A 637 0.45 -59.27 -51.60
N THR A 638 -0.43 -59.44 -52.54
CA THR A 638 -0.82 -60.76 -53.06
C THR A 638 0.42 -61.53 -53.56
N PRO A 639 0.61 -62.84 -53.26
CA PRO A 639 1.79 -63.57 -53.62
C PRO A 639 1.82 -63.86 -55.16
N VAL A 640 2.92 -63.47 -55.79
CA VAL A 640 3.24 -63.79 -57.18
C VAL A 640 3.90 -65.16 -57.22
N PRO A 641 3.54 -66.04 -58.15
CA PRO A 641 4.04 -67.42 -58.21
C PRO A 641 5.52 -67.51 -58.56
N THR A 642 6.21 -68.32 -57.83
CA THR A 642 7.66 -68.60 -57.87
C THR A 642 7.97 -69.41 -59.15
N THR A 643 8.88 -68.97 -59.99
CA THR A 643 9.58 -69.83 -60.96
C THR A 643 10.99 -70.14 -60.41
N THR A 644 11.23 -71.41 -60.23
CA THR A 644 12.46 -72.04 -59.80
C THR A 644 13.53 -72.00 -60.90
N THR A 645 14.76 -71.52 -60.61
CA THR A 645 15.97 -71.98 -61.32
C THR A 645 17.13 -72.01 -60.34
N THR A 646 17.82 -73.12 -60.34
CA THR A 646 18.89 -73.62 -59.47
C THR A 646 20.30 -73.11 -59.90
N PRO A 647 21.33 -73.30 -59.07
CA PRO A 647 22.44 -72.39 -58.89
C PRO A 647 23.75 -72.76 -59.54
N THR A 648 24.73 -71.91 -59.51
CA THR A 648 26.12 -72.35 -59.49
C THR A 648 27.06 -71.18 -59.06
N PRO A 649 28.18 -71.51 -58.47
CA PRO A 649 28.80 -70.77 -57.39
C PRO A 649 30.13 -70.02 -57.72
N THR A 650 30.77 -69.52 -56.69
CA THR A 650 32.18 -69.12 -56.65
C THR A 650 32.37 -67.54 -56.70
N ALA A 651 33.02 -66.90 -55.87
CA ALA A 651 34.18 -67.02 -54.98
C ALA A 651 34.30 -65.75 -54.09
N SER A 652 34.79 -65.98 -52.90
CA SER A 652 35.35 -64.97 -52.06
C SER A 652 36.80 -64.60 -52.48
N PRO A 653 37.38 -63.47 -52.20
CA PRO A 653 37.96 -63.25 -50.89
C PRO A 653 37.91 -61.78 -50.36
N ALA A 654 38.08 -61.68 -49.05
CA ALA A 654 38.40 -60.55 -48.26
C ALA A 654 39.89 -60.11 -48.46
N PRO A 655 40.53 -59.17 -47.71
CA PRO A 655 40.05 -58.28 -46.63
C PRO A 655 40.76 -56.88 -46.70
N ALA A 656 40.55 -56.15 -45.61
CA ALA A 656 41.46 -55.20 -44.95
C ALA A 656 41.09 -53.72 -44.96
N GLY A 657 41.00 -53.16 -43.86
CA GLY A 657 41.69 -52.14 -43.11
C GLY A 657 40.72 -51.09 -42.62
N GLY A 658 40.48 -50.83 -41.41
CA GLY A 658 41.35 -50.54 -40.28
C GLY A 658 41.48 -49.04 -40.15
N GLY A 659 40.76 -48.46 -39.21
CA GLY A 659 40.92 -47.02 -38.93
C GLY A 659 40.19 -46.59 -37.65
N GLN A 660 40.92 -46.64 -36.63
CA GLN A 660 40.72 -46.41 -35.22
C GLN A 660 40.25 -44.97 -34.88
N LEU A 661 39.34 -44.87 -33.91
CA LEU A 661 39.15 -43.71 -33.04
C LEU A 661 40.42 -43.37 -32.23
N PRO A 662 40.61 -42.14 -31.81
CA PRO A 662 41.28 -41.96 -30.50
C PRO A 662 40.37 -41.38 -29.42
N ARG A 663 40.57 -41.99 -28.31
CA ARG A 663 40.12 -41.61 -26.97
C ARG A 663 41.07 -40.57 -26.35
N THR A 664 40.42 -39.78 -25.43
CA THR A 664 40.89 -39.44 -24.06
C THR A 664 42.12 -38.62 -23.85
N GLY A 665 41.99 -37.73 -22.92
CA GLY A 665 42.81 -37.75 -21.71
C GLY A 665 43.21 -36.38 -21.21
N SER A 666 42.56 -36.04 -20.11
CA SER A 666 43.11 -35.38 -18.91
C SER A 666 44.60 -35.02 -18.93
N ASP A 667 44.95 -33.86 -18.43
CA ASP A 667 45.55 -33.59 -17.12
C ASP A 667 46.09 -32.13 -17.07
N ALA A 668 45.65 -31.50 -16.07
CA ALA A 668 46.28 -30.86 -14.90
C ALA A 668 47.69 -30.23 -15.09
N SER A 669 47.77 -29.09 -14.47
CA SER A 669 48.84 -28.54 -13.65
C SER A 669 49.65 -27.33 -14.20
N SER A 670 49.60 -26.32 -13.33
CA SER A 670 50.74 -25.50 -12.88
C SER A 670 51.17 -24.29 -13.71
N ALA A 671 50.98 -23.12 -13.13
CA ALA A 671 52.02 -22.24 -12.54
C ALA A 671 51.42 -20.87 -12.35
N LEU A 672 51.23 -20.42 -11.16
CA LEU A 672 52.06 -19.56 -10.29
C LEU A 672 53.02 -18.63 -11.02
N ALA A 673 52.81 -17.33 -10.87
CA ALA A 673 53.71 -16.42 -10.13
C ALA A 673 53.59 -14.97 -10.52
N LEU A 674 53.49 -14.13 -9.49
CA LEU A 674 54.03 -12.78 -9.28
C LEU A 674 53.57 -11.63 -10.20
N ALA A 675 53.00 -10.59 -9.63
CA ALA A 675 53.78 -9.50 -9.02
C ALA A 675 52.88 -8.54 -8.23
N MET A 676 53.23 -8.38 -6.97
CA MET A 676 52.96 -7.18 -6.17
C MET A 676 53.55 -5.94 -6.81
N LEU A 677 52.91 -4.79 -6.69
CA LEU A 677 53.44 -3.51 -6.24
C LEU A 677 52.58 -2.35 -6.74
N GLY A 678 52.13 -1.51 -5.83
CA GLY A 678 51.54 -0.20 -6.15
C GLY A 678 50.59 0.30 -5.06
N ALA A 679 51.11 0.38 -3.82
CA ALA A 679 50.46 1.22 -2.81
C ALA A 679 50.81 2.69 -3.04
N GLY A 680 49.83 3.56 -2.85
CA GLY A 680 50.16 4.96 -2.60
C GLY A 680 49.13 5.97 -3.09
N ALA A 681 48.44 6.59 -2.13
CA ALA A 681 47.88 7.93 -2.15
C ALA A 681 46.65 8.19 -3.06
N VAL A 682 45.50 8.39 -2.44
CA VAL A 682 44.92 9.73 -2.24
C VAL A 682 43.78 9.61 -1.20
N ALA A 683 44.10 10.03 0.02
CA ALA A 683 43.09 10.48 0.98
C ALA A 683 43.06 12.00 0.82
N ALA A 684 41.95 12.55 0.36
CA ALA A 684 41.43 13.90 0.62
C ALA A 684 40.34 14.25 -0.43
N GLY A 685 39.09 14.30 -0.02
CA GLY A 685 38.06 14.81 -0.91
C GLY A 685 36.60 14.42 -0.58
N VAL A 686 36.30 14.14 0.67
CA VAL A 686 34.88 13.97 1.10
C VAL A 686 34.66 14.70 2.42
N VAL A 687 34.62 16.02 2.39
CA VAL A 687 34.02 16.88 3.43
C VAL A 687 33.67 18.21 2.78
N ALA A 688 32.67 18.30 1.95
CA ALA A 688 32.18 19.60 1.44
C ALA A 688 30.76 19.60 0.84
N VAL A 689 29.88 18.69 1.14
CA VAL A 689 28.49 18.73 0.59
C VAL A 689 27.38 18.83 1.66
N VAL A 690 27.65 18.63 2.94
CA VAL A 690 26.61 18.61 3.98
C VAL A 690 26.35 19.99 4.62
N ARG A 691 26.91 21.09 4.16
CA ARG A 691 26.75 22.43 4.80
C ARG A 691 26.03 23.49 3.98
N ARG A 692 25.15 23.15 3.04
CA ARG A 692 24.45 24.19 2.25
C ARG A 692 22.91 24.25 2.35
N ARG A 693 22.27 23.43 3.16
CA ARG A 693 20.78 23.42 3.26
C ARG A 693 20.16 24.12 4.48
N VAL A 694 20.90 24.80 5.33
CA VAL A 694 20.36 25.48 6.52
C VAL A 694 20.33 27.03 6.40
N ARG A 695 20.44 27.60 5.20
CA ARG A 695 20.51 29.10 5.07
C ARG A 695 19.55 29.71 4.04
N ALA A 696 18.44 29.10 3.72
CA ALA A 696 17.45 29.68 2.82
C ALA A 696 16.01 29.68 3.34
N ARG A 697 15.79 29.60 4.66
CA ARG A 697 14.47 29.92 5.26
C ARG A 697 14.71 30.70 6.56
N ARG A 698 14.90 32.02 6.41
CA ARG A 698 14.53 33.08 7.34
C ARG A 698 13.98 34.25 6.55
#